data_b96e1a675ffd49045c1378ce4846b4e3
#
_entry.id   b96e1a675ffd49045c1378ce4846b4e3
#
_cell.length_a   1.000
_cell.length_b   1.000
_cell.length_c   1.000
_cell.angle_alpha   90.00
_cell.angle_beta   90.00
_cell.angle_gamma   90.00
#
_symmetry.space_group_name_H-M   'P 1'
#
loop_
_entity.id
_entity.type
_entity.pdbx_description
1 polymer ?
#
loop_
_entity_poly.entity_id
_entity_poly.type
_entity_poly.pdbx_seq_one_letter_code
_entity_poly.pdbx_strand_id
1 'polypeptide(L)'
;MKNKPLDFQRATACHVLNAFRNGQRRVLVADEAGLGKTTVASEVVRQVKDLDGVLDDNIYCIVYVCCNLQIAQQNIDTLSDEGEAVDLAQSRLSMQHYVYHRKKTDLLKDNRDTLVLSLTPATSFQMTFGTGSADERALIYACLSLLCEFKDENRLTALSEMLKRDAYKGWKGVRDRYVGYIEETDMEDYRRVIKEAMLSHLNSPYKNGVTIKEELMRLTSGEEIENRSNAGYYLIIALRKMFANISLEVLKPDLVIMDEFQKFSSLITTSKNASKDSEENMVARKFFANKETFILLLSATPYKPYTTIEELNENNNDEQYKDFHRLLNFLYENSEAAPDIKIIWQNYSSALPYLGKEDFGKLVQKHHAAEDMLYHVMGRTERQNTGIIKEVMPDISHCLTEGDIRSYIQMQQLIDHCRSYGQRVFTAPTDYTKSAAFQLSFMDNYKLKEEIQNGWKAGARRQSKVDCLLLDKNTIESYSLSQYNNARLSFVIENIFGDKKHPTHVEQLLWIPTSHPYYTTGESIFTRNKDFSKYLVFSSWGMVPKMLASLISYESERRLYKKAYHGATYSDDVKRLLRDDNKTKGESILNTVSTYLSGLYDPKATYGMSLAEIRKSIKEIIEIRLSGMEAERTNRISSVDIMLLMQALDNDTDTTGKIYSDAADVLADIAIASPASCLYRAMGRISKESNQMVKAHAEDAAKELVGIFNNRYGIAAVKLTCKTKDEYFLKVLDYCALGNLQATLDEFVHMIGETKPLAQVKDRMKESLVSAYPQPVGTLQGFTDDDKMRMRKHFAVDFGNTKQTEQAVTHATSVRSAFNSPFRPFLLASTSIGQEGLDFHWYCRKMIHWNLPSNPQNLEQREGRINRYKCLSVRRNVAKAFADKYAWNEMFNEACRVLKQDNPDMVPFWFLPLDNEIFKDRKDIEYIERIIPIYPMSEENGRYQRLIAILSLYRLTMGQPRQEELLQLLEGKVTKEQMKELLFDLSPYSRNTK
;
A
#
# COMPACT_ATOMS: atom_id res chain seq x y z
N MET A 1 -10.72 -13.58 -15.31
CA MET A 1 -9.43 -14.32 -15.44
C MET A 1 -8.39 -13.53 -14.69
N LYS A 2 -7.69 -14.12 -13.71
CA LYS A 2 -6.50 -13.52 -13.09
C LYS A 2 -5.52 -13.13 -14.21
N ASN A 3 -4.74 -12.06 -14.06
CA ASN A 3 -3.73 -11.67 -15.03
C ASN A 3 -2.84 -12.89 -15.31
N LYS A 4 -2.84 -13.39 -16.54
CA LYS A 4 -1.95 -14.48 -16.92
C LYS A 4 -0.51 -14.02 -16.69
N PRO A 5 0.35 -14.83 -16.05
CA PRO A 5 1.75 -14.47 -15.88
C PRO A 5 2.39 -14.28 -17.26
N LEU A 6 3.23 -13.26 -17.37
CA LEU A 6 4.03 -13.00 -18.56
C LEU A 6 5.18 -14.01 -18.68
N ASP A 7 5.81 -14.08 -19.84
CA ASP A 7 6.81 -15.11 -20.15
C ASP A 7 7.99 -15.09 -19.17
N PHE A 8 8.47 -13.90 -18.77
CA PHE A 8 9.52 -13.80 -17.76
C PHE A 8 9.08 -14.29 -16.39
N GLN A 9 7.82 -14.05 -15.98
CA GLN A 9 7.28 -14.54 -14.72
C GLN A 9 7.09 -16.05 -14.74
N ARG A 10 6.64 -16.60 -15.90
CA ARG A 10 6.57 -18.04 -16.12
C ARG A 10 7.94 -18.68 -16.10
N ALA A 11 8.95 -18.06 -16.74
CA ALA A 11 10.32 -18.55 -16.72
C ALA A 11 10.87 -18.64 -15.29
N THR A 12 10.61 -17.62 -14.46
CA THR A 12 10.99 -17.62 -13.04
C THR A 12 10.23 -18.70 -12.24
N ALA A 13 8.93 -18.88 -12.46
CA ALA A 13 8.17 -19.94 -11.82
C ALA A 13 8.66 -21.35 -12.25
N CYS A 14 8.92 -21.56 -13.54
CA CYS A 14 9.48 -22.80 -14.07
C CYS A 14 10.88 -23.09 -13.48
N HIS A 15 11.72 -22.09 -13.31
CA HIS A 15 13.02 -22.22 -12.65
C HIS A 15 12.86 -22.75 -11.21
N VAL A 16 11.97 -22.17 -10.42
CA VAL A 16 11.66 -22.63 -9.06
C VAL A 16 11.19 -24.09 -9.06
N LEU A 17 10.23 -24.42 -9.93
CA LEU A 17 9.68 -25.77 -10.02
C LEU A 17 10.72 -26.81 -10.47
N ASN A 18 11.58 -26.45 -11.41
CA ASN A 18 12.69 -27.31 -11.85
C ASN A 18 13.71 -27.52 -10.73
N ALA A 19 14.03 -26.50 -9.95
CA ALA A 19 14.86 -26.65 -8.76
C ALA A 19 14.23 -27.63 -7.76
N PHE A 20 12.93 -27.52 -7.50
CA PHE A 20 12.19 -28.43 -6.61
C PHE A 20 12.19 -29.87 -7.13
N ARG A 21 11.96 -30.09 -8.45
CA ARG A 21 12.05 -31.42 -9.07
C ARG A 21 13.45 -32.05 -8.97
N ASN A 22 14.48 -31.21 -8.99
CA ASN A 22 15.88 -31.65 -8.89
C ASN A 22 16.35 -31.81 -7.42
N GLY A 23 15.43 -31.88 -6.46
CA GLY A 23 15.75 -32.14 -5.05
C GLY A 23 16.13 -30.90 -4.24
N GLN A 24 16.13 -29.70 -4.83
CA GLN A 24 16.33 -28.46 -4.10
C GLN A 24 15.04 -28.13 -3.33
N ARG A 25 15.12 -27.99 -2.00
CA ARG A 25 13.92 -27.73 -1.16
C ARG A 25 13.68 -26.25 -0.88
N ARG A 26 14.66 -25.39 -1.06
CA ARG A 26 14.61 -23.97 -0.72
C ARG A 26 15.10 -23.15 -1.87
N VAL A 27 14.25 -22.27 -2.39
CA VAL A 27 14.56 -21.41 -3.56
C VAL A 27 14.18 -19.98 -3.24
N LEU A 28 14.99 -19.04 -3.72
CA LEU A 28 14.77 -17.62 -3.59
C LEU A 28 14.39 -16.98 -4.94
N VAL A 29 13.28 -16.26 -4.97
CA VAL A 29 12.92 -15.34 -6.05
C VAL A 29 13.28 -13.93 -5.60
N ALA A 30 14.36 -13.40 -6.19
CA ALA A 30 14.95 -12.11 -5.86
C ALA A 30 14.63 -11.03 -6.90
N ASP A 31 13.54 -11.17 -7.65
CA ASP A 31 13.11 -10.22 -8.68
C ASP A 31 13.00 -8.79 -8.14
N GLU A 32 13.34 -7.83 -8.98
CA GLU A 32 13.28 -6.40 -8.64
C GLU A 32 11.89 -5.99 -8.12
N ALA A 33 11.84 -4.96 -7.26
CA ALA A 33 10.58 -4.48 -6.70
C ALA A 33 9.61 -4.04 -7.80
N GLY A 34 8.36 -4.53 -7.74
CA GLY A 34 7.31 -4.18 -8.71
C GLY A 34 7.19 -5.10 -9.92
N LEU A 35 8.04 -6.13 -10.09
CA LEU A 35 7.95 -7.11 -11.20
C LEU A 35 6.92 -8.23 -10.96
N GLY A 36 6.22 -8.24 -9.84
CA GLY A 36 5.12 -9.18 -9.60
C GLY A 36 5.55 -10.51 -9.01
N LYS A 37 6.46 -10.52 -8.01
CA LYS A 37 6.84 -11.71 -7.24
C LYS A 37 5.65 -12.54 -6.75
N THR A 38 4.56 -11.87 -6.35
CA THR A 38 3.33 -12.54 -5.93
C THR A 38 2.68 -13.31 -7.09
N THR A 39 2.76 -12.80 -8.33
CA THR A 39 2.28 -13.51 -9.53
C THR A 39 3.11 -14.75 -9.80
N VAL A 40 4.45 -14.65 -9.65
CA VAL A 40 5.36 -15.80 -9.74
C VAL A 40 5.00 -16.85 -8.67
N ALA A 41 4.81 -16.41 -7.42
CA ALA A 41 4.42 -17.30 -6.34
C ALA A 41 3.06 -17.97 -6.59
N SER A 42 2.07 -17.23 -7.13
CA SER A 42 0.77 -17.82 -7.52
C SER A 42 0.90 -18.87 -8.60
N GLU A 43 1.82 -18.69 -9.55
CA GLU A 43 2.09 -19.70 -10.59
C GLU A 43 2.79 -20.92 -10.02
N VAL A 44 3.75 -20.74 -9.10
CA VAL A 44 4.37 -21.85 -8.36
C VAL A 44 3.32 -22.63 -7.55
N VAL A 45 2.44 -21.92 -6.82
CA VAL A 45 1.35 -22.54 -6.05
C VAL A 45 0.48 -23.45 -6.90
N ARG A 46 0.12 -23.03 -8.12
CA ARG A 46 -0.71 -23.85 -9.02
C ARG A 46 -0.03 -25.13 -9.48
N GLN A 47 1.28 -25.11 -9.68
CA GLN A 47 2.02 -26.21 -10.30
C GLN A 47 2.77 -27.09 -9.29
N VAL A 48 3.04 -26.63 -8.05
CA VAL A 48 3.74 -27.43 -7.04
C VAL A 48 2.95 -28.67 -6.65
N LYS A 49 1.62 -28.57 -6.66
CA LYS A 49 0.76 -29.73 -6.35
C LYS A 49 0.89 -30.90 -7.33
N ASP A 50 1.43 -30.64 -8.53
CA ASP A 50 1.70 -31.67 -9.54
C ASP A 50 3.06 -32.36 -9.35
N LEU A 51 3.83 -31.99 -8.31
CA LEU A 51 5.09 -32.63 -7.97
C LEU A 51 4.85 -33.90 -7.16
N ASP A 52 5.61 -34.96 -7.45
CA ASP A 52 5.52 -36.23 -6.74
C ASP A 52 5.71 -36.08 -5.23
N GLY A 53 4.82 -36.65 -4.44
CA GLY A 53 4.88 -36.67 -2.98
C GLY A 53 4.26 -35.49 -2.24
N VAL A 54 3.59 -34.56 -2.93
CA VAL A 54 2.98 -33.38 -2.31
C VAL A 54 1.58 -33.64 -1.73
N LEU A 55 0.90 -34.69 -2.11
CA LEU A 55 -0.49 -34.98 -1.69
C LEU A 55 -0.62 -36.29 -0.88
N ASP A 56 0.00 -36.36 0.30
CA ASP A 56 -0.22 -37.51 1.20
C ASP A 56 -1.62 -37.49 1.87
N ASP A 57 -2.21 -36.29 2.05
CA ASP A 57 -3.43 -36.08 2.84
C ASP A 57 -4.66 -35.60 2.05
N ASN A 58 -4.65 -35.62 0.70
CA ASN A 58 -5.67 -35.08 -0.20
C ASN A 58 -5.93 -33.55 -0.04
N ILE A 59 -5.15 -32.82 0.73
CA ILE A 59 -5.22 -31.37 0.86
C ILE A 59 -3.83 -30.79 0.81
N TYR A 60 -3.62 -29.90 -0.16
CA TYR A 60 -2.42 -29.10 -0.32
C TYR A 60 -2.42 -27.93 0.64
N CYS A 61 -1.52 -27.94 1.62
CA CYS A 61 -1.41 -26.93 2.66
C CYS A 61 -0.29 -25.93 2.35
N ILE A 62 -0.65 -24.66 2.15
CA ILE A 62 0.27 -23.57 1.90
C ILE A 62 0.29 -22.62 3.10
N VAL A 63 1.48 -22.29 3.58
CA VAL A 63 1.66 -21.25 4.59
C VAL A 63 2.32 -20.03 3.97
N TYR A 64 1.60 -18.90 3.96
CA TYR A 64 2.09 -17.62 3.50
C TYR A 64 2.50 -16.73 4.68
N VAL A 65 3.79 -16.45 4.79
CA VAL A 65 4.39 -15.64 5.85
C VAL A 65 4.74 -14.26 5.29
N CYS A 66 4.23 -13.20 5.89
CA CYS A 66 4.52 -11.82 5.47
C CYS A 66 4.63 -10.85 6.64
N CYS A 67 5.15 -9.66 6.40
CA CYS A 67 5.50 -8.73 7.47
C CYS A 67 4.32 -8.05 8.16
N ASN A 68 3.14 -7.96 7.51
CA ASN A 68 1.94 -7.38 8.12
C ASN A 68 0.64 -7.88 7.47
N LEU A 69 -0.48 -7.70 8.20
CA LEU A 69 -1.82 -8.13 7.78
C LEU A 69 -2.30 -7.47 6.49
N GLN A 70 -1.91 -6.24 6.18
CA GLN A 70 -2.34 -5.54 4.96
C GLN A 70 -1.75 -6.20 3.72
N ILE A 71 -0.48 -6.61 3.79
CA ILE A 71 0.18 -7.36 2.71
C ILE A 71 -0.44 -8.74 2.57
N ALA A 72 -0.76 -9.40 3.70
CA ALA A 72 -1.45 -10.67 3.68
C ALA A 72 -2.77 -10.57 2.92
N GLN A 73 -3.64 -9.65 3.30
CA GLN A 73 -4.94 -9.43 2.64
C GLN A 73 -4.81 -9.09 1.16
N GLN A 74 -3.81 -8.28 0.79
CA GLN A 74 -3.58 -7.93 -0.62
C GLN A 74 -3.17 -9.14 -1.47
N ASN A 75 -2.30 -10.00 -0.94
CA ASN A 75 -1.64 -11.05 -1.72
C ASN A 75 -2.40 -12.39 -1.68
N ILE A 76 -3.17 -12.66 -0.64
CA ILE A 76 -3.93 -13.92 -0.50
C ILE A 76 -4.90 -14.12 -1.65
N ASP A 77 -5.65 -13.10 -2.06
CA ASP A 77 -6.56 -13.16 -3.21
C ASP A 77 -5.83 -13.52 -4.52
N THR A 78 -4.52 -13.23 -4.59
CA THR A 78 -3.68 -13.57 -5.75
C THR A 78 -3.15 -15.00 -5.65
N LEU A 79 -2.86 -15.49 -4.44
CA LEU A 79 -2.32 -16.84 -4.20
C LEU A 79 -3.40 -17.91 -4.22
N SER A 80 -4.64 -17.61 -3.80
CA SER A 80 -5.77 -18.54 -3.85
C SER A 80 -6.49 -18.50 -5.20
N ASP A 81 -6.97 -19.62 -5.69
CA ASP A 81 -7.90 -19.65 -6.81
C ASP A 81 -9.32 -19.29 -6.36
N GLU A 82 -10.21 -18.89 -7.31
CA GLU A 82 -11.57 -18.54 -6.98
C GLU A 82 -12.28 -19.68 -6.26
N GLY A 83 -12.63 -19.46 -4.99
CA GLY A 83 -13.37 -20.41 -4.17
C GLY A 83 -12.56 -21.12 -3.08
N GLU A 84 -11.25 -20.91 -2.95
CA GLU A 84 -10.46 -21.44 -1.84
C GLU A 84 -10.69 -20.63 -0.55
N ALA A 85 -10.83 -21.33 0.57
CA ALA A 85 -11.12 -20.70 1.85
C ALA A 85 -9.83 -20.15 2.46
N VAL A 86 -9.77 -18.83 2.63
CA VAL A 86 -8.68 -18.13 3.31
C VAL A 86 -9.21 -17.50 4.57
N ASP A 87 -8.67 -17.87 5.74
CA ASP A 87 -9.04 -17.26 7.02
C ASP A 87 -7.92 -16.35 7.54
N LEU A 88 -8.14 -15.05 7.46
CA LEU A 88 -7.22 -14.02 7.94
C LEU A 88 -7.45 -13.60 9.40
N ALA A 89 -8.64 -13.88 9.96
CA ALA A 89 -9.03 -13.41 11.29
C ALA A 89 -8.29 -14.12 12.43
N GLN A 90 -7.75 -15.32 12.18
CA GLN A 90 -7.10 -16.18 13.17
C GLN A 90 -5.61 -16.38 12.87
N SER A 91 -4.88 -15.30 12.70
CA SER A 91 -3.44 -15.34 12.37
C SER A 91 -2.52 -15.77 13.53
N ARG A 92 -3.04 -16.01 14.73
CA ARG A 92 -2.24 -16.45 15.89
C ARG A 92 -1.86 -17.92 15.77
N LEU A 93 -0.57 -18.17 15.93
CA LEU A 93 -0.02 -19.52 15.78
C LEU A 93 -0.68 -20.55 16.73
N SER A 94 -0.97 -20.13 17.97
CA SER A 94 -1.65 -20.98 18.97
C SER A 94 -3.08 -21.41 18.60
N MET A 95 -3.68 -20.84 17.56
CA MET A 95 -5.02 -21.20 17.09
C MET A 95 -5.01 -21.97 15.76
N GLN A 96 -3.85 -22.05 15.09
CA GLN A 96 -3.77 -22.60 13.72
C GLN A 96 -4.12 -24.10 13.65
N HIS A 97 -3.84 -24.88 14.68
CA HIS A 97 -4.27 -26.28 14.76
C HIS A 97 -5.80 -26.46 14.58
N TYR A 98 -6.58 -25.53 15.18
CA TYR A 98 -8.05 -25.54 15.06
C TYR A 98 -8.49 -25.03 13.68
N VAL A 99 -7.92 -23.90 13.23
CA VAL A 99 -8.23 -23.31 11.93
C VAL A 99 -7.94 -24.29 10.80
N TYR A 100 -6.80 -24.95 10.85
CA TYR A 100 -6.40 -25.95 9.87
C TYR A 100 -7.43 -27.09 9.78
N HIS A 101 -7.77 -27.70 10.92
CA HIS A 101 -8.72 -28.84 10.93
C HIS A 101 -10.12 -28.44 10.45
N ARG A 102 -10.63 -27.30 10.92
CA ARG A 102 -11.94 -26.82 10.52
C ARG A 102 -12.01 -26.54 9.02
N LYS A 103 -11.01 -25.84 8.51
CA LYS A 103 -10.93 -25.53 7.07
C LYS A 103 -10.69 -26.77 6.22
N LYS A 104 -9.87 -27.71 6.68
CA LYS A 104 -9.72 -29.03 6.05
C LYS A 104 -11.06 -29.73 5.89
N THR A 105 -11.87 -29.75 6.93
CA THR A 105 -13.21 -30.38 6.91
C THR A 105 -14.16 -29.67 5.95
N ASP A 106 -14.17 -28.33 5.95
CA ASP A 106 -15.00 -27.52 5.03
C ASP A 106 -14.60 -27.74 3.57
N LEU A 107 -13.29 -27.74 3.27
CA LEU A 107 -12.77 -27.96 1.91
C LEU A 107 -13.10 -29.35 1.37
N LEU A 108 -12.99 -30.38 2.20
CA LEU A 108 -13.36 -31.76 1.80
C LEU A 108 -14.86 -31.85 1.49
N LYS A 109 -15.72 -31.15 2.21
CA LYS A 109 -17.17 -31.11 1.91
C LYS A 109 -17.44 -30.40 0.57
N ASP A 110 -16.67 -29.38 0.25
CA ASP A 110 -16.78 -28.61 -0.99
C ASP A 110 -16.02 -29.22 -2.18
N ASN A 111 -15.41 -30.38 -2.00
CA ASN A 111 -14.57 -31.07 -2.99
C ASN A 111 -13.40 -30.19 -3.51
N ARG A 112 -12.73 -29.47 -2.60
CA ARG A 112 -11.55 -28.62 -2.86
C ARG A 112 -10.32 -29.24 -2.19
N ASP A 113 -9.13 -28.92 -2.75
CA ASP A 113 -7.87 -29.56 -2.38
C ASP A 113 -6.80 -28.60 -1.83
N THR A 114 -7.02 -27.28 -1.82
CA THR A 114 -5.97 -26.31 -1.49
C THR A 114 -6.36 -25.41 -0.32
N LEU A 115 -5.52 -25.36 0.70
CA LEU A 115 -5.66 -24.54 1.89
C LEU A 115 -4.51 -23.52 2.01
N VAL A 116 -4.81 -22.23 2.00
CA VAL A 116 -3.83 -21.17 2.21
C VAL A 116 -4.01 -20.56 3.59
N LEU A 117 -2.96 -20.63 4.42
CA LEU A 117 -2.91 -20.07 5.76
C LEU A 117 -1.95 -18.89 5.80
N SER A 118 -2.38 -17.74 6.32
CA SER A 118 -1.50 -16.57 6.48
C SER A 118 -0.94 -16.47 7.90
N LEU A 119 0.37 -16.19 8.00
CA LEU A 119 1.06 -15.92 9.25
C LEU A 119 1.78 -14.57 9.17
N THR A 120 1.62 -13.73 10.20
CA THR A 120 2.37 -12.48 10.33
C THR A 120 3.21 -12.53 11.62
N PRO A 121 4.55 -12.51 11.55
CA PRO A 121 5.41 -12.70 12.72
C PRO A 121 5.11 -11.75 13.87
N ALA A 122 4.79 -10.48 13.57
CA ALA A 122 4.46 -9.48 14.59
C ALA A 122 3.21 -9.83 15.43
N THR A 123 2.27 -10.61 14.88
CA THR A 123 1.04 -11.03 15.58
C THR A 123 1.04 -12.49 15.92
N SER A 124 1.60 -13.34 15.05
CA SER A 124 1.57 -14.79 15.19
C SER A 124 2.63 -15.32 16.16
N PHE A 125 3.81 -14.70 16.22
CA PHE A 125 4.94 -15.17 17.03
C PHE A 125 5.17 -14.40 18.34
N GLN A 126 4.44 -13.29 18.61
CA GLN A 126 4.54 -12.59 19.90
C GLN A 126 3.83 -13.37 21.02
N MET A 127 4.54 -14.32 21.61
CA MET A 127 4.02 -15.15 22.70
C MET A 127 4.51 -14.76 24.08
N THR A 128 5.53 -13.91 24.17
CA THR A 128 6.23 -13.55 25.40
C THR A 128 5.46 -12.58 26.28
N PHE A 129 4.59 -11.74 25.72
CA PHE A 129 3.90 -10.68 26.48
C PHE A 129 2.40 -10.75 26.32
N GLY A 130 1.71 -10.69 27.46
CA GLY A 130 0.25 -10.62 27.54
C GLY A 130 -0.48 -11.98 27.52
N THR A 131 -1.75 -11.93 27.91
CA THR A 131 -2.62 -13.10 28.05
C THR A 131 -3.29 -13.54 26.74
N GLY A 132 -2.96 -12.93 25.60
CA GLY A 132 -3.62 -13.21 24.34
C GLY A 132 -5.02 -12.62 24.18
N SER A 133 -5.74 -12.96 23.11
CA SER A 133 -7.14 -12.53 22.90
C SER A 133 -8.09 -13.40 23.70
N ALA A 134 -9.33 -12.91 23.86
CA ALA A 134 -10.40 -13.71 24.48
C ALA A 134 -10.69 -14.98 23.69
N ASP A 135 -10.69 -14.91 22.36
CA ASP A 135 -10.89 -16.04 21.46
C ASP A 135 -9.81 -17.12 21.63
N GLU A 136 -8.54 -16.71 21.71
CA GLU A 136 -7.41 -17.63 21.94
C GLU A 136 -7.56 -18.37 23.28
N ARG A 137 -7.89 -17.62 24.36
CA ARG A 137 -8.12 -18.23 25.68
C ARG A 137 -9.35 -19.12 25.73
N ALA A 138 -10.41 -18.79 24.99
CA ALA A 138 -11.62 -19.59 24.89
C ALA A 138 -11.38 -20.91 24.14
N LEU A 139 -10.57 -20.89 23.07
CA LEU A 139 -10.14 -22.11 22.38
C LEU A 139 -9.28 -22.99 23.30
N ILE A 140 -8.33 -22.39 24.04
CA ILE A 140 -7.53 -23.10 25.05
C ILE A 140 -8.45 -23.76 26.10
N TYR A 141 -9.45 -23.03 26.57
CA TYR A 141 -10.45 -23.60 27.51
C TYR A 141 -11.17 -24.80 26.91
N ALA A 142 -11.69 -24.65 25.69
CA ALA A 142 -12.45 -25.71 25.02
C ALA A 142 -11.58 -26.95 24.74
N CYS A 143 -10.31 -26.80 24.37
CA CYS A 143 -9.38 -27.91 24.21
C CYS A 143 -9.07 -28.60 25.55
N LEU A 144 -8.76 -27.85 26.61
CA LEU A 144 -8.46 -28.40 27.93
C LEU A 144 -9.67 -29.13 28.56
N SER A 145 -10.90 -28.69 28.31
CA SER A 145 -12.13 -29.33 28.77
C SER A 145 -12.34 -30.76 28.23
N LEU A 146 -11.64 -31.11 27.15
CA LEU A 146 -11.64 -32.51 26.61
C LEU A 146 -10.89 -33.50 27.50
N LEU A 147 -10.06 -33.03 28.42
CA LEU A 147 -9.26 -33.90 29.29
C LEU A 147 -10.09 -34.46 30.43
N CYS A 148 -9.80 -35.70 30.83
CA CYS A 148 -10.55 -36.39 31.89
C CYS A 148 -10.47 -35.67 33.23
N GLU A 149 -9.37 -34.97 33.51
CA GLU A 149 -9.11 -34.23 34.71
C GLU A 149 -10.06 -33.01 34.90
N PHE A 150 -10.68 -32.54 33.81
CA PHE A 150 -11.62 -31.40 33.78
C PHE A 150 -13.08 -31.85 33.58
N LYS A 151 -13.45 -33.04 33.95
CA LYS A 151 -14.85 -33.48 33.99
C LYS A 151 -15.60 -32.93 35.21
N ASP A 152 -14.89 -32.51 36.26
CA ASP A 152 -15.45 -31.89 37.46
C ASP A 152 -15.83 -30.42 37.20
N GLU A 153 -17.09 -30.03 37.50
CA GLU A 153 -17.64 -28.69 37.31
C GLU A 153 -16.87 -27.61 38.09
N ASN A 154 -16.36 -27.91 39.28
CA ASN A 154 -15.59 -26.97 40.08
C ASN A 154 -14.28 -26.63 39.42
N ARG A 155 -13.60 -27.61 38.83
CA ARG A 155 -12.34 -27.40 38.06
C ARG A 155 -12.58 -26.66 36.77
N LEU A 156 -13.66 -26.95 36.05
CA LEU A 156 -14.05 -26.23 34.85
C LEU A 156 -14.33 -24.75 35.13
N THR A 157 -15.02 -24.49 36.27
CA THR A 157 -15.31 -23.12 36.73
C THR A 157 -14.01 -22.39 37.08
N ALA A 158 -13.10 -23.03 37.82
CA ALA A 158 -11.81 -22.48 38.18
C ALA A 158 -10.91 -22.21 36.94
N LEU A 159 -10.93 -23.10 35.97
CA LEU A 159 -10.23 -22.93 34.66
C LEU A 159 -10.83 -21.74 33.87
N SER A 160 -12.17 -21.64 33.81
CA SER A 160 -12.86 -20.54 33.15
C SER A 160 -12.52 -19.18 33.78
N GLU A 161 -12.53 -19.06 35.10
CA GLU A 161 -12.17 -17.83 35.79
C GLU A 161 -10.70 -17.46 35.61
N MET A 162 -9.80 -18.44 35.59
CA MET A 162 -8.37 -18.19 35.30
C MET A 162 -8.17 -17.64 33.89
N LEU A 163 -8.86 -18.18 32.87
CA LEU A 163 -8.70 -17.80 31.45
C LEU A 163 -9.49 -16.55 31.08
N LYS A 164 -10.52 -16.17 31.83
CA LYS A 164 -11.35 -14.99 31.60
C LYS A 164 -10.55 -13.67 31.63
N ARG A 165 -9.68 -13.48 32.63
CA ARG A 165 -8.86 -12.28 32.83
C ARG A 165 -9.65 -10.97 32.71
N ASP A 166 -9.28 -10.15 31.73
CA ASP A 166 -9.82 -8.83 31.42
C ASP A 166 -11.10 -8.86 30.55
N ALA A 167 -11.48 -10.05 30.07
CA ALA A 167 -12.66 -10.23 29.21
C ALA A 167 -13.98 -10.30 30.02
N TYR A 168 -14.26 -9.31 30.85
CA TYR A 168 -15.45 -9.31 31.71
C TYR A 168 -16.76 -9.28 30.94
N LYS A 169 -16.84 -8.56 29.85
CA LYS A 169 -18.01 -8.49 28.98
C LYS A 169 -17.90 -9.49 27.84
N GLY A 170 -18.79 -10.46 27.74
CA GLY A 170 -18.89 -11.38 26.63
C GLY A 170 -18.09 -12.70 26.77
N TRP A 171 -17.28 -12.90 27.83
CA TRP A 171 -16.46 -14.12 28.00
C TRP A 171 -17.27 -15.41 27.88
N LYS A 172 -18.42 -15.50 28.56
CA LYS A 172 -19.27 -16.70 28.49
C LYS A 172 -19.68 -17.04 27.06
N GLY A 173 -20.12 -16.04 26.29
CA GLY A 173 -20.56 -16.25 24.91
C GLY A 173 -19.42 -16.68 23.98
N VAL A 174 -18.22 -16.11 24.16
CA VAL A 174 -17.03 -16.52 23.38
C VAL A 174 -16.60 -17.94 23.76
N ARG A 175 -16.53 -18.25 25.05
CA ARG A 175 -16.17 -19.57 25.55
C ARG A 175 -17.13 -20.65 25.04
N ASP A 176 -18.44 -20.44 25.24
CA ASP A 176 -19.46 -21.41 24.88
C ASP A 176 -19.52 -21.64 23.36
N ARG A 177 -19.23 -20.63 22.58
CA ARG A 177 -19.09 -20.73 21.12
C ARG A 177 -17.95 -21.68 20.72
N TYR A 178 -16.74 -21.56 21.32
CA TYR A 178 -15.64 -22.47 21.00
C TYR A 178 -15.84 -23.89 21.52
N VAL A 179 -16.48 -24.04 22.66
CA VAL A 179 -16.89 -25.36 23.16
C VAL A 179 -17.85 -26.02 22.15
N GLY A 180 -18.91 -25.28 21.72
CA GLY A 180 -19.85 -25.78 20.72
C GLY A 180 -19.16 -26.16 19.40
N TYR A 181 -18.21 -25.35 18.91
CA TYR A 181 -17.47 -25.67 17.69
C TYR A 181 -16.63 -26.95 17.79
N ILE A 182 -16.01 -27.22 18.95
CA ILE A 182 -15.21 -28.44 19.15
C ILE A 182 -16.12 -29.67 19.32
N GLU A 183 -17.33 -29.49 19.82
CA GLU A 183 -18.30 -30.57 20.01
C GLU A 183 -19.06 -30.95 18.74
N GLU A 184 -18.96 -30.21 17.66
CA GLU A 184 -19.55 -30.57 16.34
C GLU A 184 -19.12 -31.97 15.90
N THR A 185 -20.02 -32.69 15.25
CA THR A 185 -19.82 -34.11 14.90
C THR A 185 -18.63 -34.34 13.97
N ASP A 186 -18.41 -33.38 13.05
CA ASP A 186 -17.33 -33.42 12.06
C ASP A 186 -15.94 -33.05 12.65
N MET A 187 -15.88 -32.71 13.95
CA MET A 187 -14.63 -32.42 14.67
C MET A 187 -14.12 -33.58 15.51
N GLU A 188 -14.59 -34.83 15.29
CA GLU A 188 -14.19 -36.00 16.09
C GLU A 188 -12.69 -36.32 15.93
N ASP A 189 -12.18 -36.35 14.72
CA ASP A 189 -10.76 -36.53 14.47
C ASP A 189 -9.90 -35.41 15.09
N TYR A 190 -10.36 -34.21 15.05
CA TYR A 190 -9.68 -33.09 15.72
C TYR A 190 -9.60 -33.29 17.22
N ARG A 191 -10.72 -33.70 17.88
CA ARG A 191 -10.73 -33.98 19.32
C ARG A 191 -9.73 -35.04 19.70
N ARG A 192 -9.58 -36.09 18.88
CA ARG A 192 -8.60 -37.17 19.09
C ARG A 192 -7.17 -36.64 18.97
N VAL A 193 -6.83 -36.00 17.87
CA VAL A 193 -5.48 -35.45 17.57
C VAL A 193 -5.05 -34.42 18.60
N ILE A 194 -5.90 -33.45 18.93
CA ILE A 194 -5.55 -32.40 19.88
C ILE A 194 -5.38 -32.96 21.30
N LYS A 195 -6.19 -33.94 21.69
CA LYS A 195 -6.07 -34.58 23.00
C LYS A 195 -4.74 -35.34 23.15
N GLU A 196 -4.33 -36.10 22.15
CA GLU A 196 -3.02 -36.78 22.13
C GLU A 196 -1.86 -35.80 22.20
N ALA A 197 -1.90 -34.77 21.39
CA ALA A 197 -0.88 -33.70 21.37
C ALA A 197 -0.80 -32.95 22.72
N MET A 198 -1.94 -32.62 23.33
CA MET A 198 -1.95 -31.99 24.65
C MET A 198 -1.32 -32.84 25.72
N LEU A 199 -1.65 -34.17 25.76
CA LEU A 199 -1.12 -35.09 26.77
C LEU A 199 0.41 -35.22 26.66
N SER A 200 0.98 -35.17 25.48
CA SER A 200 2.44 -35.15 25.30
C SER A 200 3.10 -33.91 25.79
N HIS A 201 2.48 -32.73 25.54
CA HIS A 201 3.06 -31.41 25.85
C HIS A 201 2.82 -30.93 27.30
N LEU A 202 1.73 -31.35 27.95
CA LEU A 202 1.39 -30.95 29.33
C LEU A 202 2.45 -31.41 30.35
N ASN A 203 3.16 -32.47 30.05
CA ASN A 203 4.27 -32.99 30.90
C ASN A 203 5.60 -32.22 30.68
N SER A 204 5.62 -31.21 29.83
CA SER A 204 6.80 -30.35 29.59
C SER A 204 7.18 -29.54 30.84
N PRO A 205 8.48 -29.33 31.11
CA PRO A 205 8.95 -28.50 32.22
C PRO A 205 8.44 -27.07 32.11
N TYR A 206 7.93 -26.54 33.22
CA TYR A 206 7.39 -25.17 33.28
C TYR A 206 8.33 -24.25 34.10
N LYS A 207 8.29 -24.35 35.44
CA LYS A 207 9.12 -23.56 36.34
C LYS A 207 9.56 -24.42 37.52
N ASN A 208 10.83 -24.29 37.94
CA ASN A 208 11.37 -24.94 39.14
C ASN A 208 11.16 -26.48 39.19
N GLY A 209 11.18 -27.15 38.02
CA GLY A 209 10.98 -28.59 37.90
C GLY A 209 9.52 -29.04 37.91
N VAL A 210 8.54 -28.14 38.04
CA VAL A 210 7.12 -28.41 37.94
C VAL A 210 6.70 -28.46 36.46
N THR A 211 5.79 -29.36 36.11
CA THR A 211 5.25 -29.47 34.73
C THR A 211 4.08 -28.49 34.52
N ILE A 212 3.74 -28.20 33.24
CA ILE A 212 2.54 -27.41 32.91
C ILE A 212 1.30 -28.08 33.49
N LYS A 213 1.21 -29.41 33.46
CA LYS A 213 0.10 -30.19 34.00
C LYS A 213 -0.06 -29.99 35.50
N GLU A 214 1.02 -30.17 36.25
CA GLU A 214 1.01 -30.04 37.73
C GLU A 214 0.58 -28.60 38.12
N GLU A 215 1.10 -27.57 37.49
CA GLU A 215 0.73 -26.18 37.78
C GLU A 215 -0.73 -25.88 37.42
N LEU A 216 -1.20 -26.43 36.29
CA LEU A 216 -2.60 -26.30 35.86
C LEU A 216 -3.55 -26.97 36.87
N MET A 217 -3.20 -28.15 37.33
CA MET A 217 -3.97 -28.92 38.35
C MET A 217 -3.99 -28.20 39.70
N ARG A 218 -2.84 -27.61 40.11
CA ARG A 218 -2.69 -26.80 41.31
C ARG A 218 -3.59 -25.57 41.28
N LEU A 219 -3.55 -24.78 40.19
CA LEU A 219 -4.32 -23.54 40.05
C LEU A 219 -5.83 -23.78 39.87
N THR A 220 -6.24 -24.98 39.54
CA THR A 220 -7.67 -25.37 39.40
C THR A 220 -8.18 -26.24 40.52
N SER A 221 -7.41 -26.50 41.62
CA SER A 221 -7.79 -27.39 42.73
C SER A 221 -8.89 -26.79 43.64
N GLY A 222 -9.14 -25.47 43.58
CA GLY A 222 -10.08 -24.81 44.52
C GLY A 222 -9.43 -24.32 45.80
N GLU A 223 -8.16 -24.64 46.08
CA GLU A 223 -7.45 -24.19 47.26
C GLU A 223 -7.09 -22.70 47.16
N GLU A 224 -7.00 -22.01 48.30
CA GLU A 224 -6.50 -20.65 48.40
C GLU A 224 -4.99 -20.63 48.10
N ILE A 225 -4.61 -19.96 47.00
CA ILE A 225 -3.24 -19.87 46.51
C ILE A 225 -2.78 -18.41 46.57
N GLU A 226 -1.72 -18.16 47.35
CA GLU A 226 -1.07 -16.84 47.38
C GLU A 226 -0.59 -16.45 45.97
N ASN A 227 -0.92 -15.20 45.54
CA ASN A 227 -0.59 -14.70 44.19
C ASN A 227 -1.17 -15.50 43.00
N ARG A 228 -2.34 -16.15 43.17
CA ARG A 228 -3.01 -16.93 42.11
C ARG A 228 -3.17 -16.15 40.80
N SER A 229 -3.42 -14.85 40.85
CA SER A 229 -3.56 -14.00 39.66
C SER A 229 -2.28 -13.94 38.83
N ASN A 230 -1.11 -13.77 39.45
CA ASN A 230 0.17 -13.72 38.77
C ASN A 230 0.60 -15.11 38.26
N ALA A 231 0.40 -16.17 39.07
CA ALA A 231 0.66 -17.55 38.65
C ALA A 231 -0.17 -17.92 37.43
N GLY A 232 -1.47 -17.62 37.43
CA GLY A 232 -2.36 -17.80 36.28
C GLY A 232 -1.94 -17.00 35.03
N TYR A 233 -1.40 -15.79 35.21
CA TYR A 233 -0.86 -15.00 34.09
C TYR A 233 0.29 -15.73 33.38
N TYR A 234 1.26 -16.24 34.12
CA TYR A 234 2.39 -16.95 33.53
C TYR A 234 1.99 -18.32 32.96
N LEU A 235 1.02 -19.00 33.58
CA LEU A 235 0.51 -20.27 33.06
C LEU A 235 -0.23 -20.08 31.72
N ILE A 236 -1.01 -19.00 31.57
CA ILE A 236 -1.66 -18.69 30.28
C ILE A 236 -0.62 -18.49 29.18
N ILE A 237 0.49 -17.80 29.46
CA ILE A 237 1.59 -17.63 28.50
C ILE A 237 2.17 -19.01 28.12
N ALA A 238 2.40 -19.89 29.10
CA ALA A 238 2.93 -21.22 28.85
C ALA A 238 1.94 -22.08 28.04
N LEU A 239 0.65 -22.02 28.32
CA LEU A 239 -0.38 -22.70 27.54
C LEU A 239 -0.44 -22.19 26.09
N ARG A 240 -0.37 -20.88 25.89
CA ARG A 240 -0.30 -20.30 24.54
C ARG A 240 0.90 -20.82 23.75
N LYS A 241 2.08 -20.92 24.39
CA LYS A 241 3.29 -21.50 23.78
C LYS A 241 3.11 -22.98 23.48
N MET A 242 2.52 -23.72 24.39
CA MET A 242 2.22 -25.15 24.19
C MET A 242 1.32 -25.34 22.95
N PHE A 243 0.21 -24.59 22.85
CA PHE A 243 -0.70 -24.70 21.71
C PHE A 243 -0.07 -24.19 20.39
N ALA A 244 0.86 -23.24 20.45
CA ALA A 244 1.63 -22.84 19.27
C ALA A 244 2.57 -23.99 18.81
N ASN A 245 3.23 -24.68 19.73
CA ASN A 245 4.04 -25.85 19.39
C ASN A 245 3.19 -26.98 18.79
N ILE A 246 2.02 -27.24 19.37
CA ILE A 246 1.05 -28.21 18.83
C ILE A 246 0.60 -27.80 17.42
N SER A 247 0.32 -26.52 17.18
CA SER A 247 -0.02 -26.02 15.84
C SER A 247 1.07 -26.35 14.82
N LEU A 248 2.33 -26.13 15.17
CA LEU A 248 3.47 -26.42 14.27
C LEU A 248 3.67 -27.93 14.01
N GLU A 249 3.25 -28.77 14.92
CA GLU A 249 3.33 -30.23 14.76
C GLU A 249 2.16 -30.79 13.93
N VAL A 250 0.98 -30.14 14.06
CA VAL A 250 -0.23 -30.49 13.31
C VAL A 250 -0.18 -29.90 11.89
N LEU A 251 0.33 -28.69 11.75
CA LEU A 251 0.54 -28.03 10.47
C LEU A 251 1.76 -28.64 9.78
N LYS A 252 1.54 -29.49 8.81
CA LYS A 252 2.59 -30.00 7.92
C LYS A 252 2.40 -29.32 6.56
N PRO A 253 2.94 -28.10 6.37
CA PRO A 253 2.78 -27.41 5.09
C PRO A 253 3.59 -28.09 4.00
N ASP A 254 2.97 -28.25 2.83
CA ASP A 254 3.65 -28.70 1.62
C ASP A 254 4.53 -27.59 1.05
N LEU A 255 4.04 -26.34 1.10
CA LEU A 255 4.75 -25.15 0.65
C LEU A 255 4.69 -24.04 1.68
N VAL A 256 5.84 -23.46 2.00
CA VAL A 256 5.98 -22.23 2.77
C VAL A 256 6.45 -21.11 1.85
N ILE A 257 5.68 -20.04 1.74
CA ILE A 257 6.05 -18.84 1.01
C ILE A 257 6.37 -17.74 2.02
N MET A 258 7.58 -17.18 1.98
CA MET A 258 7.99 -16.09 2.86
C MET A 258 8.20 -14.81 2.04
N ASP A 259 7.30 -13.86 2.20
CA ASP A 259 7.37 -12.58 1.48
C ASP A 259 8.10 -11.52 2.31
N GLU A 260 9.03 -10.77 1.67
CA GLU A 260 9.94 -9.81 2.30
C GLU A 260 10.70 -10.43 3.49
N PHE A 261 11.21 -11.66 3.28
CA PHE A 261 11.78 -12.51 4.34
C PHE A 261 12.99 -11.88 5.05
N GLN A 262 13.69 -10.92 4.45
CA GLN A 262 14.82 -10.22 5.07
C GLN A 262 14.42 -9.51 6.38
N LYS A 263 13.15 -9.22 6.58
CA LYS A 263 12.62 -8.70 7.85
C LYS A 263 12.55 -9.77 8.95
N PHE A 264 12.68 -11.02 8.57
CA PHE A 264 12.65 -12.19 9.44
C PHE A 264 13.97 -12.95 9.37
N SER A 265 15.07 -12.28 9.04
CA SER A 265 16.40 -12.92 8.92
C SER A 265 16.82 -13.66 10.19
N SER A 266 16.33 -13.24 11.37
CA SER A 266 16.48 -13.98 12.63
C SER A 266 15.85 -15.38 12.59
N LEU A 267 14.77 -15.57 11.82
CA LEU A 267 14.10 -16.87 11.67
C LEU A 267 14.93 -17.88 10.87
N ILE A 268 15.83 -17.38 10.02
CA ILE A 268 16.70 -18.18 9.15
C ILE A 268 18.04 -18.53 9.83
N THR A 269 18.33 -17.92 10.99
CA THR A 269 19.63 -18.06 11.66
C THR A 269 19.75 -19.41 12.37
N THR A 270 20.52 -20.33 11.81
CA THR A 270 20.78 -21.69 12.36
C THR A 270 21.97 -21.73 13.36
N SER A 271 22.38 -20.62 13.98
CA SER A 271 23.56 -20.63 14.83
C SER A 271 23.35 -21.47 16.10
N LYS A 272 24.12 -22.54 16.23
CA LYS A 272 24.16 -23.44 17.40
C LYS A 272 24.65 -22.77 18.69
N ASN A 273 25.06 -21.48 18.64
CA ASN A 273 25.72 -20.76 19.73
C ASN A 273 24.96 -19.52 20.22
N ALA A 274 23.67 -19.38 19.96
CA ALA A 274 22.90 -18.25 20.47
C ALA A 274 22.44 -18.52 21.91
N SER A 275 23.16 -18.01 22.89
CA SER A 275 22.86 -18.08 24.33
C SER A 275 21.62 -17.26 24.75
N LYS A 276 20.90 -16.65 23.82
CA LYS A 276 19.56 -16.03 23.96
C LYS A 276 18.72 -16.46 22.77
N ASP A 277 18.24 -17.68 22.79
CA ASP A 277 17.18 -18.07 21.85
C ASP A 277 15.92 -17.30 22.19
N SER A 278 15.59 -16.32 21.38
CA SER A 278 14.24 -15.73 21.41
C SER A 278 13.24 -16.85 21.06
N GLU A 279 12.09 -16.83 21.71
CA GLU A 279 11.03 -17.85 21.45
C GLU A 279 10.62 -17.87 19.99
N GLU A 280 10.72 -16.74 19.29
CA GLU A 280 10.50 -16.59 17.85
C GLU A 280 11.46 -17.49 17.05
N ASN A 281 12.74 -17.58 17.44
CA ASN A 281 13.71 -18.43 16.78
C ASN A 281 13.46 -19.92 16.99
N MET A 282 12.93 -20.32 18.15
CA MET A 282 12.59 -21.72 18.42
C MET A 282 11.41 -22.20 17.56
N VAL A 283 10.38 -21.36 17.43
CA VAL A 283 9.20 -21.64 16.61
C VAL A 283 9.60 -21.75 15.13
N ALA A 284 10.40 -20.80 14.65
CA ALA A 284 10.87 -20.79 13.28
C ALA A 284 11.75 -22.02 12.95
N ARG A 285 12.65 -22.42 13.87
CA ARG A 285 13.47 -23.62 13.68
C ARG A 285 12.62 -24.88 13.54
N LYS A 286 11.58 -25.05 14.34
CA LYS A 286 10.65 -26.19 14.22
C LYS A 286 9.93 -26.18 12.87
N PHE A 287 9.48 -25.01 12.43
CA PHE A 287 8.77 -24.84 11.17
C PHE A 287 9.64 -25.17 9.95
N PHE A 288 10.94 -24.82 9.99
CA PHE A 288 11.91 -25.09 8.91
C PHE A 288 12.69 -26.38 9.09
N ALA A 289 12.46 -27.13 10.16
CA ALA A 289 13.13 -28.41 10.42
C ALA A 289 12.58 -29.55 9.54
N ASN A 290 11.36 -29.41 9.01
CA ASN A 290 10.78 -30.42 8.12
C ASN A 290 11.55 -30.43 6.79
N LYS A 291 12.18 -31.55 6.46
CA LYS A 291 13.00 -31.69 5.25
C LYS A 291 12.16 -31.89 3.98
N GLU A 292 10.89 -32.19 4.11
CA GLU A 292 10.00 -32.47 2.96
C GLU A 292 9.29 -31.23 2.46
N THR A 293 9.09 -30.22 3.32
CA THR A 293 8.42 -28.96 2.98
C THR A 293 9.23 -28.15 1.96
N PHE A 294 8.58 -27.71 0.90
CA PHE A 294 9.15 -26.74 -0.03
C PHE A 294 9.11 -25.32 0.56
N ILE A 295 10.17 -24.55 0.37
CA ILE A 295 10.28 -23.19 0.88
C ILE A 295 10.60 -22.25 -0.28
N LEU A 296 9.69 -21.30 -0.52
CA LEU A 296 9.85 -20.25 -1.51
C LEU A 296 10.07 -18.91 -0.79
N LEU A 297 11.25 -18.36 -0.87
CA LEU A 297 11.58 -17.04 -0.36
C LEU A 297 11.33 -16.00 -1.45
N LEU A 298 10.66 -14.90 -1.09
CA LEU A 298 10.42 -13.76 -1.97
C LEU A 298 11.04 -12.51 -1.37
N SER A 299 11.92 -11.83 -2.10
CA SER A 299 12.45 -10.54 -1.70
C SER A 299 13.12 -9.83 -2.87
N ALA A 300 12.88 -8.53 -3.05
CA ALA A 300 13.67 -7.73 -3.97
C ALA A 300 15.10 -7.48 -3.43
N THR A 301 15.29 -7.64 -2.14
CA THR A 301 16.51 -7.27 -1.40
C THR A 301 16.79 -8.32 -0.33
N PRO A 302 17.25 -9.51 -0.74
CA PRO A 302 17.24 -10.70 0.11
C PRO A 302 18.24 -10.66 1.28
N TYR A 303 19.16 -9.76 1.30
CA TYR A 303 20.13 -9.51 2.37
C TYR A 303 20.46 -8.02 2.43
N LYS A 304 21.13 -7.57 3.48
CA LYS A 304 21.60 -6.17 3.57
C LYS A 304 22.67 -5.94 2.50
N PRO A 305 22.39 -5.17 1.41
CA PRO A 305 23.29 -5.12 0.25
C PRO A 305 24.52 -4.25 0.47
N TYR A 306 24.55 -3.49 1.58
CA TYR A 306 25.57 -2.50 1.83
C TYR A 306 25.74 -2.22 3.33
N THR A 307 27.01 -2.19 3.78
CA THR A 307 27.40 -1.77 5.13
C THR A 307 28.30 -0.54 5.02
N THR A 308 27.98 0.55 5.71
CA THR A 308 28.79 1.76 5.67
C THR A 308 30.08 1.60 6.46
N ILE A 309 31.11 2.39 6.13
CA ILE A 309 32.38 2.40 6.90
C ILE A 309 32.13 2.78 8.35
N GLU A 310 31.16 3.67 8.62
CA GLU A 310 30.77 4.05 9.99
C GLU A 310 30.20 2.86 10.75
N GLU A 311 29.26 2.10 10.13
CA GLU A 311 28.71 0.88 10.72
C GLU A 311 29.78 -0.20 10.94
N LEU A 312 30.74 -0.34 10.03
CA LEU A 312 31.89 -1.25 10.18
C LEU A 312 32.77 -0.87 11.37
N ASN A 313 33.04 0.44 11.56
CA ASN A 313 33.86 0.94 12.62
C ASN A 313 33.19 0.84 13.99
N GLU A 314 31.85 1.06 14.07
CA GLU A 314 31.09 0.96 15.31
C GLU A 314 30.93 -0.48 15.82
N ASN A 315 30.71 -1.42 14.92
CA ASN A 315 30.35 -2.79 15.28
C ASN A 315 31.46 -3.82 15.07
N ASN A 316 32.59 -3.46 14.45
CA ASN A 316 33.69 -4.38 14.03
C ASN A 316 33.18 -5.62 13.25
N ASN A 317 31.98 -5.53 12.62
CA ASN A 317 31.31 -6.62 11.97
C ASN A 317 30.77 -6.21 10.59
N ASP A 318 31.20 -6.94 9.57
CA ASP A 318 30.60 -6.86 8.24
C ASP A 318 29.31 -7.70 8.23
N GLU A 319 28.19 -7.07 8.64
CA GLU A 319 26.88 -7.74 8.74
C GLU A 319 26.38 -8.19 7.37
N GLN A 320 26.61 -7.41 6.32
CA GLN A 320 26.20 -7.70 4.96
C GLN A 320 26.81 -9.01 4.44
N TYR A 321 28.11 -9.18 4.60
CA TYR A 321 28.82 -10.39 4.19
C TYR A 321 28.34 -11.63 4.96
N LYS A 322 28.13 -11.48 6.27
CA LYS A 322 27.61 -12.55 7.12
C LYS A 322 26.18 -12.94 6.75
N ASP A 323 25.32 -11.97 6.51
CA ASP A 323 23.92 -12.21 6.14
C ASP A 323 23.81 -12.91 4.78
N PHE A 324 24.65 -12.51 3.82
CA PHE A 324 24.71 -13.15 2.51
C PHE A 324 25.09 -14.64 2.64
N HIS A 325 26.16 -14.94 3.37
CA HIS A 325 26.59 -16.33 3.58
C HIS A 325 25.59 -17.15 4.40
N ARG A 326 24.92 -16.54 5.40
CA ARG A 326 23.84 -17.21 6.14
C ARG A 326 22.69 -17.59 5.22
N LEU A 327 22.29 -16.68 4.34
CA LEU A 327 21.25 -16.94 3.36
C LEU A 327 21.63 -18.07 2.42
N LEU A 328 22.84 -18.08 1.86
CA LEU A 328 23.29 -19.14 0.97
C LEU A 328 23.34 -20.50 1.70
N ASN A 329 23.87 -20.54 2.91
CA ASN A 329 23.90 -21.75 3.72
C ASN A 329 22.47 -22.28 4.01
N PHE A 330 21.52 -21.38 4.28
CA PHE A 330 20.12 -21.74 4.47
C PHE A 330 19.50 -22.29 3.18
N LEU A 331 19.76 -21.69 2.03
CA LEU A 331 19.22 -22.15 0.75
C LEU A 331 19.74 -23.54 0.38
N TYR A 332 21.02 -23.80 0.62
CA TYR A 332 21.66 -25.09 0.32
C TYR A 332 21.52 -26.14 1.42
N GLU A 333 20.94 -25.80 2.57
CA GLU A 333 20.68 -26.76 3.64
C GLU A 333 19.70 -27.83 3.15
N ASN A 334 20.08 -29.09 3.31
CA ASN A 334 19.37 -30.27 2.79
C ASN A 334 19.41 -30.46 1.25
N SER A 335 20.28 -29.77 0.52
CA SER A 335 20.53 -30.05 -0.89
C SER A 335 21.55 -31.17 -1.05
N GLU A 336 21.26 -32.15 -1.90
CA GLU A 336 22.19 -33.27 -2.21
C GLU A 336 23.44 -32.81 -2.98
N ALA A 337 23.35 -31.67 -3.68
CA ALA A 337 24.40 -31.10 -4.52
C ALA A 337 24.98 -29.79 -3.96
N ALA A 338 25.10 -29.65 -2.64
CA ALA A 338 25.64 -28.45 -2.03
C ALA A 338 27.12 -28.23 -2.45
N PRO A 339 27.45 -27.17 -3.21
CA PRO A 339 28.84 -26.87 -3.58
C PRO A 339 29.61 -26.34 -2.38
N ASP A 340 30.94 -26.31 -2.46
CA ASP A 340 31.72 -25.57 -1.46
C ASP A 340 31.58 -24.06 -1.69
N ILE A 341 30.46 -23.53 -1.17
CA ILE A 341 30.04 -22.12 -1.31
C ILE A 341 31.19 -21.19 -0.91
N LYS A 342 31.91 -21.54 0.16
CA LYS A 342 32.96 -20.71 0.70
C LYS A 342 34.16 -20.61 -0.22
N ILE A 343 34.59 -21.73 -0.81
CA ILE A 343 35.71 -21.77 -1.75
C ILE A 343 35.36 -21.04 -3.04
N ILE A 344 34.23 -21.31 -3.64
CA ILE A 344 33.80 -20.66 -4.89
C ILE A 344 33.74 -19.15 -4.69
N TRP A 345 33.08 -18.70 -3.59
CA TRP A 345 32.92 -17.29 -3.31
C TRP A 345 34.25 -16.59 -3.00
N GLN A 346 35.14 -17.23 -2.21
CA GLN A 346 36.46 -16.70 -1.91
C GLN A 346 37.34 -16.57 -3.17
N ASN A 347 37.29 -17.53 -4.08
CA ASN A 347 38.02 -17.48 -5.35
C ASN A 347 37.60 -16.27 -6.20
N TYR A 348 36.29 -15.97 -6.25
CA TYR A 348 35.79 -14.77 -6.94
C TYR A 348 36.15 -13.50 -6.19
N SER A 349 35.89 -13.42 -4.89
CA SER A 349 36.15 -12.25 -4.05
C SER A 349 37.62 -11.84 -4.03
N SER A 350 38.55 -12.81 -4.01
CA SER A 350 39.99 -12.54 -3.99
C SER A 350 40.52 -12.01 -5.33
N ALA A 351 39.83 -12.29 -6.43
CA ALA A 351 40.24 -11.83 -7.75
C ALA A 351 39.72 -10.42 -8.10
N LEU A 352 38.60 -10.02 -7.55
CA LEU A 352 37.93 -8.75 -7.86
C LEU A 352 38.80 -7.48 -7.60
N PRO A 353 39.58 -7.37 -6.50
CA PRO A 353 40.45 -6.21 -6.25
C PRO A 353 41.59 -6.05 -7.24
N TYR A 354 41.94 -7.11 -7.96
CA TYR A 354 43.04 -7.11 -8.96
C TYR A 354 42.56 -6.82 -10.39
N LEU A 355 41.31 -6.37 -10.53
CA LEU A 355 40.77 -5.94 -11.82
C LEU A 355 41.71 -4.92 -12.48
N GLY A 356 42.11 -5.21 -13.72
CA GLY A 356 43.10 -4.42 -14.48
C GLY A 356 44.58 -4.82 -14.29
N LYS A 357 44.88 -5.73 -13.36
CA LYS A 357 46.24 -6.30 -13.16
C LYS A 357 46.33 -7.77 -13.48
N GLU A 358 45.26 -8.51 -13.42
CA GLU A 358 45.15 -9.93 -13.79
C GLU A 358 44.44 -10.09 -15.13
N ASP A 359 44.61 -11.30 -15.74
CA ASP A 359 43.89 -11.72 -16.91
C ASP A 359 42.37 -11.65 -16.67
N PHE A 360 41.72 -10.71 -17.35
CA PHE A 360 40.27 -10.46 -17.22
C PHE A 360 39.45 -11.75 -17.50
N GLY A 361 39.91 -12.59 -18.44
CA GLY A 361 39.27 -13.87 -18.75
C GLY A 361 39.23 -14.83 -17.56
N LYS A 362 40.26 -14.87 -16.69
CA LYS A 362 40.24 -15.69 -15.46
C LYS A 362 39.25 -15.16 -14.41
N LEU A 363 39.12 -13.84 -14.32
CA LEU A 363 38.13 -13.23 -13.44
C LEU A 363 36.70 -13.58 -13.91
N VAL A 364 36.43 -13.50 -15.22
CA VAL A 364 35.14 -13.88 -15.81
C VAL A 364 34.81 -15.35 -15.55
N GLN A 365 35.78 -16.26 -15.64
CA GLN A 365 35.56 -17.68 -15.29
C GLN A 365 35.18 -17.88 -13.83
N LYS A 366 35.87 -17.18 -12.91
CA LYS A 366 35.52 -17.23 -11.47
C LYS A 366 34.16 -16.60 -11.20
N HIS A 367 33.80 -15.54 -11.93
CA HIS A 367 32.50 -14.90 -11.88
C HIS A 367 31.39 -15.87 -12.31
N HIS A 368 31.54 -16.54 -13.47
CA HIS A 368 30.55 -17.52 -13.93
C HIS A 368 30.36 -18.68 -12.96
N ALA A 369 31.43 -19.21 -12.34
CA ALA A 369 31.28 -20.23 -11.30
C ALA A 369 30.46 -19.75 -10.08
N ALA A 370 30.67 -18.51 -9.67
CA ALA A 370 29.87 -17.91 -8.60
C ALA A 370 28.42 -17.64 -9.05
N GLU A 371 28.23 -17.21 -10.29
CA GLU A 371 26.93 -16.96 -10.90
C GLU A 371 26.09 -18.24 -11.00
N ASP A 372 26.68 -19.32 -11.48
CA ASP A 372 25.99 -20.61 -11.60
C ASP A 372 25.62 -21.19 -10.24
N MET A 373 26.49 -21.03 -9.25
CA MET A 373 26.19 -21.39 -7.86
C MET A 373 24.97 -20.59 -7.34
N LEU A 374 24.90 -19.29 -7.58
CA LEU A 374 23.76 -18.48 -7.17
C LEU A 374 22.49 -18.87 -7.93
N TYR A 375 22.58 -19.04 -9.24
CA TYR A 375 21.45 -19.38 -10.10
C TYR A 375 20.79 -20.69 -9.71
N HIS A 376 21.53 -21.67 -9.21
CA HIS A 376 20.96 -22.95 -8.76
C HIS A 376 19.88 -22.80 -7.67
N VAL A 377 20.02 -21.83 -6.78
CA VAL A 377 19.12 -21.60 -5.65
C VAL A 377 18.36 -20.25 -5.70
N MET A 378 18.64 -19.43 -6.72
CA MET A 378 18.09 -18.08 -6.79
C MET A 378 17.78 -17.69 -8.24
N GLY A 379 16.56 -17.18 -8.47
CA GLY A 379 16.20 -16.46 -9.69
C GLY A 379 16.08 -14.97 -9.42
N ARG A 380 16.62 -14.12 -10.32
CA ARG A 380 16.49 -12.66 -10.21
C ARG A 380 16.33 -12.03 -11.59
N THR A 381 15.17 -11.46 -11.82
CA THR A 381 14.88 -10.65 -13.01
C THR A 381 14.93 -9.17 -12.65
N GLU A 382 15.57 -8.37 -13.50
CA GLU A 382 15.73 -6.93 -13.32
C GLU A 382 15.22 -6.18 -14.55
N ARG A 383 14.70 -4.96 -14.36
CA ARG A 383 14.36 -4.07 -15.45
C ARG A 383 15.64 -3.55 -16.12
N GLN A 384 15.62 -3.46 -17.42
CA GLN A 384 16.65 -2.70 -18.12
C GLN A 384 16.54 -1.22 -17.76
N ASN A 385 17.65 -0.49 -17.68
CA ASN A 385 17.64 0.94 -17.42
C ASN A 385 17.08 1.68 -18.65
N THR A 386 15.82 2.06 -18.57
CA THR A 386 15.03 2.55 -19.71
C THR A 386 14.87 4.05 -19.75
N GLY A 387 15.47 4.77 -18.79
CA GLY A 387 15.35 6.22 -18.69
C GLY A 387 13.94 6.75 -18.32
N ILE A 388 13.00 5.86 -17.93
CA ILE A 388 11.64 6.30 -17.54
C ILE A 388 11.62 7.10 -16.22
N ILE A 389 12.65 6.96 -15.37
CA ILE A 389 12.79 7.73 -14.13
C ILE A 389 13.67 8.94 -14.41
N LYS A 390 13.12 10.12 -14.20
CA LYS A 390 13.81 11.40 -14.31
C LYS A 390 14.11 11.96 -12.93
N GLU A 391 15.39 12.28 -12.71
CA GLU A 391 15.82 12.98 -11.51
C GLU A 391 15.48 14.46 -11.60
N VAL A 392 14.91 14.99 -10.52
CA VAL A 392 14.57 16.42 -10.38
C VAL A 392 15.13 16.92 -9.06
N MET A 393 16.20 17.70 -9.14
CA MET A 393 16.82 18.37 -8.00
C MET A 393 16.53 19.87 -8.06
N PRO A 394 15.42 20.32 -7.50
CA PRO A 394 15.06 21.73 -7.57
C PRO A 394 15.97 22.57 -6.64
N ASP A 395 16.34 23.74 -7.11
CA ASP A 395 16.87 24.78 -6.20
C ASP A 395 15.71 25.40 -5.42
N ILE A 396 15.64 25.07 -4.13
CA ILE A 396 14.61 25.59 -3.22
C ILE A 396 15.11 26.80 -2.38
N SER A 397 16.23 27.41 -2.74
CA SER A 397 16.79 28.56 -2.00
C SER A 397 15.83 29.73 -1.96
N HIS A 398 15.04 29.94 -3.02
CA HIS A 398 14.02 30.98 -3.09
C HIS A 398 12.83 30.74 -2.14
N CYS A 399 12.63 29.51 -1.66
CA CYS A 399 11.61 29.14 -0.68
C CYS A 399 12.07 29.37 0.77
N LEU A 400 13.35 29.64 0.99
CA LEU A 400 13.88 29.90 2.34
C LEU A 400 13.37 31.26 2.83
N THR A 401 12.83 31.29 4.03
CA THR A 401 12.24 32.48 4.65
C THR A 401 12.92 32.80 5.98
N GLU A 402 12.71 34.03 6.47
CA GLU A 402 13.11 34.38 7.85
C GLU A 402 12.51 33.41 8.88
N GLY A 403 11.31 32.88 8.62
CA GLY A 403 10.65 31.92 9.48
C GLY A 403 11.42 30.61 9.67
N ASP A 404 12.15 30.14 8.66
CA ASP A 404 13.01 28.95 8.76
C ASP A 404 14.13 29.17 9.78
N ILE A 405 14.81 30.33 9.69
CA ILE A 405 15.91 30.68 10.59
C ILE A 405 15.38 30.93 12.00
N ARG A 406 14.27 31.68 12.13
CA ARG A 406 13.65 31.93 13.44
C ARG A 406 13.17 30.65 14.11
N SER A 407 12.65 29.71 13.35
CA SER A 407 12.24 28.39 13.87
C SER A 407 13.41 27.65 14.50
N TYR A 408 14.59 27.67 13.86
CA TYR A 408 15.82 27.11 14.45
C TYR A 408 16.24 27.82 15.73
N ILE A 409 16.29 29.14 15.71
CA ILE A 409 16.70 29.94 16.88
C ILE A 409 15.74 29.73 18.05
N GLN A 410 14.44 29.79 17.81
CA GLN A 410 13.41 29.57 18.83
C GLN A 410 13.48 28.17 19.42
N MET A 411 13.72 27.13 18.60
CA MET A 411 13.86 25.77 19.10
C MET A 411 15.11 25.62 19.98
N GLN A 412 16.23 26.19 19.55
CA GLN A 412 17.47 26.19 20.37
C GLN A 412 17.24 26.90 21.70
N GLN A 413 16.68 28.11 21.69
CA GLN A 413 16.37 28.86 22.90
C GLN A 413 15.41 28.12 23.84
N LEU A 414 14.37 27.49 23.29
CA LEU A 414 13.43 26.70 24.07
C LEU A 414 14.10 25.50 24.73
N ILE A 415 14.97 24.80 24.03
CA ILE A 415 15.75 23.68 24.58
C ILE A 415 16.66 24.18 25.71
N ASP A 416 17.35 25.27 25.53
CA ASP A 416 18.24 25.85 26.52
C ASP A 416 17.47 26.33 27.77
N HIS A 417 16.29 26.94 27.58
CA HIS A 417 15.43 27.27 28.71
C HIS A 417 14.92 26.02 29.44
N CYS A 418 14.51 24.97 28.72
CA CYS A 418 14.13 23.70 29.35
C CYS A 418 15.28 23.09 30.19
N ARG A 419 16.52 23.17 29.69
CA ARG A 419 17.72 22.73 30.42
C ARG A 419 17.92 23.52 31.68
N SER A 420 17.73 24.86 31.65
CA SER A 420 17.83 25.70 32.84
C SER A 420 16.82 25.36 33.93
N TYR A 421 15.69 24.74 33.55
CA TYR A 421 14.67 24.20 34.48
C TYR A 421 14.89 22.70 34.82
N GLY A 422 16.08 22.17 34.58
CA GLY A 422 16.48 20.82 35.02
C GLY A 422 16.09 19.69 34.06
N GLN A 423 15.58 19.99 32.85
CA GLN A 423 15.25 18.97 31.84
C GLN A 423 16.52 18.51 31.11
N ARG A 424 16.67 17.20 30.94
CA ARG A 424 17.84 16.59 30.24
C ARG A 424 17.52 16.48 28.73
N VAL A 425 17.59 17.57 28.00
CA VAL A 425 17.41 17.58 26.55
C VAL A 425 18.77 17.51 25.85
N PHE A 426 19.04 16.43 25.12
CA PHE A 426 20.33 16.19 24.44
C PHE A 426 20.25 16.26 22.91
N THR A 427 19.23 16.91 22.34
CA THR A 427 18.97 16.85 20.91
C THR A 427 19.39 18.15 20.22
N ALA A 428 19.96 18.04 19.01
CA ALA A 428 20.23 19.18 18.15
C ALA A 428 18.93 19.59 17.42
N PRO A 429 18.58 20.87 17.38
CA PRO A 429 17.32 21.33 16.77
C PRO A 429 17.31 21.25 15.24
N THR A 430 18.45 21.15 14.59
CA THR A 430 18.63 21.26 13.13
C THR A 430 17.77 20.27 12.36
N ASP A 431 17.77 19.00 12.76
CA ASP A 431 17.05 17.94 12.04
C ASP A 431 15.55 18.09 12.14
N TYR A 432 15.04 18.56 13.29
CA TYR A 432 13.62 18.83 13.47
C TYR A 432 13.16 20.00 12.61
N THR A 433 13.93 21.08 12.59
CA THR A 433 13.62 22.31 11.85
C THR A 433 13.65 22.11 10.34
N LYS A 434 14.65 21.39 9.83
CA LYS A 434 14.71 21.00 8.40
C LYS A 434 13.56 20.05 8.00
N SER A 435 13.09 19.23 8.93
CA SER A 435 12.12 18.19 8.64
C SER A 435 10.68 18.67 8.68
N ALA A 436 10.30 19.61 9.54
CA ALA A 436 8.91 20.03 9.67
C ALA A 436 8.74 21.53 9.99
N ALA A 437 7.72 22.12 9.38
CA ALA A 437 7.17 23.39 9.81
C ALA A 437 6.36 23.21 11.10
N PHE A 438 6.39 24.20 11.99
CA PHE A 438 5.63 24.16 13.25
C PHE A 438 5.76 22.82 13.99
N GLN A 439 6.99 22.33 14.13
CA GLN A 439 7.31 20.96 14.50
C GLN A 439 6.66 20.49 15.80
N LEU A 440 6.52 21.36 16.82
CA LEU A 440 5.88 21.01 18.09
C LEU A 440 4.38 20.69 17.97
N SER A 441 3.72 21.22 16.95
CA SER A 441 2.30 20.92 16.68
C SER A 441 2.08 19.49 16.22
N PHE A 442 3.09 18.85 15.63
CA PHE A 442 2.97 17.54 14.98
C PHE A 442 3.76 16.41 15.66
N MET A 443 4.56 16.74 16.67
CA MET A 443 5.32 15.75 17.44
C MET A 443 4.40 14.99 18.41
N ASP A 444 3.90 13.81 18.00
CA ASP A 444 3.23 12.87 18.88
C ASP A 444 4.21 11.74 19.25
N ASN A 445 4.26 11.34 20.53
CA ASN A 445 5.13 10.27 21.05
C ASN A 445 6.65 10.51 20.89
N TYR A 446 7.06 11.78 20.83
CA TYR A 446 8.47 12.14 20.84
C TYR A 446 8.91 12.47 22.28
N LYS A 447 10.01 11.87 22.75
CA LYS A 447 10.60 12.20 24.05
C LYS A 447 10.90 13.69 24.18
N LEU A 448 11.40 14.31 23.11
CA LEU A 448 11.66 15.75 23.07
C LEU A 448 10.39 16.56 23.43
N LYS A 449 9.21 16.17 22.93
CA LYS A 449 7.96 16.85 23.27
C LYS A 449 7.62 16.72 24.75
N GLU A 450 7.77 15.53 25.32
CA GLU A 450 7.53 15.28 26.76
C GLU A 450 8.47 16.14 27.63
N GLU A 451 9.75 16.19 27.28
CA GLU A 451 10.74 17.01 27.96
C GLU A 451 10.44 18.50 27.86
N ILE A 452 10.03 18.98 26.68
CA ILE A 452 9.61 20.38 26.48
C ILE A 452 8.31 20.67 27.26
N GLN A 453 7.35 19.76 27.28
CA GLN A 453 6.13 19.94 28.08
C GLN A 453 6.41 20.00 29.58
N ASN A 454 7.35 19.22 30.08
CA ASN A 454 7.78 19.27 31.46
C ASN A 454 8.50 20.60 31.79
N GLY A 455 9.40 21.02 30.95
CA GLY A 455 10.06 22.34 31.06
C GLY A 455 9.07 23.51 30.95
N TRP A 456 8.08 23.38 30.09
CA TRP A 456 7.00 24.35 29.92
C TRP A 456 6.17 24.50 31.18
N LYS A 457 5.78 23.39 31.83
CA LYS A 457 5.11 23.38 33.13
C LYS A 457 5.97 23.98 34.24
N ALA A 458 7.29 23.76 34.21
CA ALA A 458 8.24 24.30 35.17
C ALA A 458 8.52 25.81 35.01
N GLY A 459 8.12 26.45 33.88
CA GLY A 459 8.25 27.90 33.70
C GLY A 459 8.95 28.35 32.42
N ALA A 460 9.57 27.47 31.65
CA ALA A 460 10.28 27.79 30.40
C ALA A 460 9.39 28.54 29.38
N ARG A 461 8.05 28.38 29.42
CA ARG A 461 7.09 29.07 28.58
C ARG A 461 7.22 30.59 28.64
N ARG A 462 7.43 31.16 29.83
CA ARG A 462 7.45 32.61 30.03
C ARG A 462 8.62 33.29 29.37
N GLN A 463 9.69 32.57 29.11
CA GLN A 463 10.95 33.08 28.58
C GLN A 463 11.15 32.76 27.08
N SER A 464 10.31 31.88 26.50
CA SER A 464 10.50 31.38 25.12
C SER A 464 9.48 31.95 24.14
N LYS A 465 9.95 32.43 23.01
CA LYS A 465 9.09 32.68 21.83
C LYS A 465 8.95 31.37 21.08
N VAL A 466 7.73 31.03 20.66
CA VAL A 466 7.42 29.75 20.02
C VAL A 466 6.42 29.89 18.86
N ASP A 467 6.23 31.10 18.35
CA ASP A 467 5.35 31.45 17.26
C ASP A 467 5.73 30.78 15.92
N CYS A 468 7.01 30.43 15.75
CA CYS A 468 7.48 29.66 14.61
C CYS A 468 7.45 28.13 14.85
N LEU A 469 7.23 27.67 16.08
CA LEU A 469 7.28 26.27 16.47
C LEU A 469 5.89 25.63 16.62
N LEU A 470 4.87 26.43 16.92
CA LEU A 470 3.49 26.01 17.14
C LEU A 470 2.54 26.76 16.23
N LEU A 471 1.52 26.09 15.75
CA LEU A 471 0.44 26.69 14.99
C LEU A 471 -0.42 27.59 15.89
N ASP A 472 -0.82 28.73 15.35
CA ASP A 472 -1.79 29.62 16.01
C ASP A 472 -3.21 29.28 15.55
N LYS A 473 -4.09 28.95 16.51
CA LYS A 473 -5.48 28.57 16.26
C LYS A 473 -6.25 29.68 15.54
N ASN A 474 -6.05 30.94 15.93
CA ASN A 474 -6.75 32.06 15.31
C ASN A 474 -6.35 32.27 13.85
N THR A 475 -5.08 32.08 13.56
CA THR A 475 -4.52 32.17 12.19
C THR A 475 -5.10 31.07 11.29
N ILE A 476 -5.29 29.86 11.83
CA ILE A 476 -5.93 28.77 11.09
C ILE A 476 -7.42 29.03 10.90
N GLU A 477 -8.14 29.42 11.95
CA GLU A 477 -9.59 29.69 11.90
C GLU A 477 -9.94 30.77 10.87
N SER A 478 -9.13 31.82 10.77
CA SER A 478 -9.34 32.91 9.81
C SER A 478 -8.81 32.62 8.39
N TYR A 479 -8.30 31.45 8.10
CA TYR A 479 -7.59 31.13 6.86
C TYR A 479 -6.47 32.10 6.51
N SER A 480 -5.79 32.70 7.49
CA SER A 480 -4.74 33.71 7.28
C SER A 480 -3.33 33.13 7.23
N LEU A 481 -3.11 31.87 7.65
CA LEU A 481 -1.81 31.22 7.50
C LEU A 481 -1.45 31.07 6.01
N SER A 482 -0.42 31.80 5.56
CA SER A 482 0.01 31.84 4.17
C SER A 482 1.53 31.72 3.99
N GLN A 483 2.29 31.65 5.09
CA GLN A 483 3.73 31.43 5.10
C GLN A 483 4.02 30.23 6.01
N TYR A 484 4.91 29.37 5.53
CA TYR A 484 5.29 28.13 6.21
C TYR A 484 6.78 28.21 6.56
N ASN A 485 7.12 27.92 7.80
CA ASN A 485 8.49 28.03 8.34
C ASN A 485 9.34 26.80 7.96
N ASN A 486 9.28 26.40 6.68
CA ASN A 486 10.06 25.30 6.14
C ASN A 486 10.14 25.39 4.62
N ALA A 487 11.34 25.56 4.08
CA ALA A 487 11.57 25.74 2.65
C ALA A 487 11.07 24.57 1.79
N ARG A 488 11.21 23.32 2.26
CA ARG A 488 10.68 22.14 1.54
C ARG A 488 9.17 22.17 1.43
N LEU A 489 8.48 22.53 2.50
CA LEU A 489 7.01 22.62 2.47
C LEU A 489 6.56 23.73 1.53
N SER A 490 7.22 24.89 1.58
CA SER A 490 6.95 26.02 0.66
C SER A 490 7.15 25.60 -0.79
N PHE A 491 8.25 24.91 -1.11
CA PHE A 491 8.49 24.35 -2.44
C PHE A 491 7.39 23.38 -2.87
N VAL A 492 6.98 22.42 -2.01
CA VAL A 492 5.93 21.45 -2.35
C VAL A 492 4.60 22.16 -2.62
N ILE A 493 4.26 23.18 -1.83
CA ILE A 493 3.06 24.00 -2.03
C ILE A 493 3.13 24.74 -3.37
N GLU A 494 4.27 25.35 -3.70
CA GLU A 494 4.46 26.03 -5.00
C GLU A 494 4.43 25.04 -6.17
N ASN A 495 5.03 23.87 -6.03
CA ASN A 495 5.02 22.83 -7.06
C ASN A 495 3.61 22.30 -7.35
N ILE A 496 2.74 22.22 -6.33
CA ILE A 496 1.37 21.75 -6.48
C ILE A 496 0.45 22.89 -6.96
N PHE A 497 0.43 24.02 -6.26
CA PHE A 497 -0.56 25.08 -6.45
C PHE A 497 -0.08 26.25 -7.30
N GLY A 498 1.17 26.21 -7.77
CA GLY A 498 1.80 27.33 -8.46
C GLY A 498 2.17 28.49 -7.53
N ASP A 499 2.94 29.42 -8.07
CA ASP A 499 3.29 30.65 -7.39
C ASP A 499 2.13 31.68 -7.42
N LYS A 500 2.35 32.86 -6.84
CA LYS A 500 1.34 33.94 -6.83
C LYS A 500 1.03 34.50 -8.23
N LYS A 501 1.99 34.46 -9.17
CA LYS A 501 1.83 35.00 -10.52
C LYS A 501 1.19 33.97 -11.47
N HIS A 502 1.49 32.68 -11.25
CA HIS A 502 1.07 31.57 -12.11
C HIS A 502 0.36 30.48 -11.28
N PRO A 503 -0.84 30.74 -10.74
CA PRO A 503 -1.57 29.74 -9.96
C PRO A 503 -2.10 28.62 -10.86
N THR A 504 -1.91 27.39 -10.46
CA THR A 504 -2.40 26.21 -11.20
C THR A 504 -3.89 25.95 -11.03
N HIS A 505 -4.47 26.40 -9.93
CA HIS A 505 -5.86 26.14 -9.52
C HIS A 505 -6.20 24.65 -9.31
N VAL A 506 -5.23 23.79 -9.03
CA VAL A 506 -5.46 22.36 -8.74
C VAL A 506 -6.33 22.12 -7.51
N GLU A 507 -6.49 23.12 -6.64
CA GLU A 507 -7.45 23.08 -5.54
C GLU A 507 -8.90 22.92 -6.00
N GLN A 508 -9.20 23.24 -7.27
CA GLN A 508 -10.52 23.09 -7.88
C GLN A 508 -10.72 21.71 -8.52
N LEU A 509 -9.68 20.88 -8.68
CA LEU A 509 -9.80 19.54 -9.22
C LEU A 509 -10.39 18.59 -8.19
N LEU A 510 -11.38 17.79 -8.59
CA LEU A 510 -11.93 16.68 -7.81
C LEU A 510 -11.34 15.33 -8.21
N TRP A 511 -10.79 15.25 -9.43
CA TRP A 511 -10.00 14.14 -9.94
C TRP A 511 -8.87 14.65 -10.82
N ILE A 512 -7.85 13.81 -11.02
CA ILE A 512 -6.75 14.14 -11.93
C ILE A 512 -7.22 14.06 -13.39
N PRO A 513 -6.70 14.90 -14.30
CA PRO A 513 -7.04 14.81 -15.71
C PRO A 513 -6.72 13.42 -16.26
N THR A 514 -7.63 12.88 -17.07
CA THR A 514 -7.48 11.57 -17.69
C THR A 514 -6.25 11.48 -18.58
N SER A 515 -5.66 10.29 -18.68
CA SER A 515 -4.52 10.02 -19.57
C SER A 515 -4.90 10.03 -21.04
N HIS A 516 -6.18 9.78 -21.37
CA HIS A 516 -6.69 9.64 -22.72
C HIS A 516 -8.06 10.34 -22.86
N PRO A 517 -8.09 11.68 -23.08
CA PRO A 517 -9.34 12.43 -23.22
C PRO A 517 -10.05 12.05 -24.52
N TYR A 518 -11.37 11.87 -24.46
CA TYR A 518 -12.19 11.46 -25.62
C TYR A 518 -12.61 12.63 -26.52
N TYR A 519 -12.64 13.83 -25.95
CA TYR A 519 -13.00 15.05 -26.68
C TYR A 519 -12.24 16.26 -26.12
N THR A 520 -12.19 17.31 -26.91
CA THR A 520 -11.56 18.58 -26.51
C THR A 520 -12.57 19.49 -25.82
N THR A 521 -12.16 20.14 -24.73
CA THR A 521 -13.04 20.98 -23.90
C THR A 521 -12.69 22.47 -23.94
N GLY A 522 -11.77 22.88 -24.81
CA GLY A 522 -11.24 24.24 -24.78
C GLY A 522 -10.41 24.50 -23.52
N GLU A 523 -10.31 25.78 -23.13
CA GLU A 523 -9.54 26.16 -21.94
C GLU A 523 -10.35 25.90 -20.67
N SER A 524 -9.85 24.99 -19.83
CA SER A 524 -10.48 24.60 -18.56
C SER A 524 -9.42 24.33 -17.50
N ILE A 525 -9.81 24.16 -16.24
CA ILE A 525 -8.88 23.74 -15.18
C ILE A 525 -8.23 22.38 -15.48
N PHE A 526 -8.92 21.50 -16.19
CA PHE A 526 -8.41 20.20 -16.57
C PHE A 526 -7.37 20.27 -17.68
N THR A 527 -7.60 21.09 -18.72
CA THR A 527 -6.65 21.28 -19.83
C THR A 527 -5.39 22.03 -19.39
N ARG A 528 -5.53 23.01 -18.49
CA ARG A 528 -4.38 23.72 -17.91
C ARG A 528 -3.51 22.79 -17.05
N ASN A 529 -4.10 21.80 -16.42
CA ASN A 529 -3.43 20.85 -15.51
C ASN A 529 -3.32 19.43 -16.11
N LYS A 530 -3.32 19.29 -17.44
CA LYS A 530 -3.28 18.00 -18.13
C LYS A 530 -2.17 17.05 -17.64
N ASP A 531 -1.01 17.62 -17.24
CA ASP A 531 0.15 16.86 -16.75
C ASP A 531 0.14 16.64 -15.22
N PHE A 532 -0.92 17.12 -14.54
CA PHE A 532 -1.03 16.93 -13.10
C PHE A 532 -1.19 15.45 -12.74
N SER A 533 -0.48 15.01 -11.70
CA SER A 533 -0.56 13.66 -11.14
C SER A 533 -0.48 13.71 -9.62
N LYS A 534 -0.77 12.60 -8.96
CA LYS A 534 -0.60 12.49 -7.51
C LYS A 534 0.88 12.52 -7.10
N TYR A 535 1.11 12.85 -5.83
CA TYR A 535 2.42 12.93 -5.20
C TYR A 535 2.55 11.90 -4.10
N LEU A 536 3.66 11.16 -4.09
CA LEU A 536 4.02 10.25 -2.99
C LEU A 536 5.25 10.82 -2.28
N VAL A 537 5.15 11.06 -0.98
CA VAL A 537 6.21 11.66 -0.17
C VAL A 537 6.71 10.65 0.86
N PHE A 538 8.02 10.43 0.90
CA PHE A 538 8.68 9.57 1.88
C PHE A 538 9.52 10.38 2.86
N SER A 539 9.33 10.11 4.15
CA SER A 539 10.12 10.69 5.24
C SER A 539 10.53 9.65 6.26
N SER A 540 11.67 9.86 6.91
CA SER A 540 12.11 9.08 8.07
C SER A 540 11.43 9.54 9.38
N TRP A 541 10.82 10.72 9.39
CA TRP A 541 10.22 11.34 10.57
C TRP A 541 8.71 11.15 10.62
N GLY A 542 8.19 10.55 11.72
CA GLY A 542 6.76 10.30 11.90
C GLY A 542 5.87 11.56 11.96
N MET A 543 6.43 12.73 12.31
CA MET A 543 5.71 14.01 12.31
C MET A 543 5.48 14.57 10.91
N VAL A 544 6.35 14.27 9.93
CA VAL A 544 6.33 14.84 8.58
C VAL A 544 5.06 14.46 7.80
N PRO A 545 4.65 13.18 7.74
CA PRO A 545 3.40 12.81 7.07
C PRO A 545 2.18 13.56 7.64
N LYS A 546 2.10 13.69 8.97
CA LYS A 546 1.01 14.39 9.64
C LYS A 546 1.00 15.88 9.30
N MET A 547 2.17 16.52 9.30
CA MET A 547 2.35 17.92 8.95
C MET A 547 1.94 18.19 7.50
N LEU A 548 2.43 17.36 6.55
CA LEU A 548 2.10 17.49 5.14
C LEU A 548 0.60 17.30 4.88
N ALA A 549 0.01 16.26 5.45
CA ALA A 549 -1.41 15.97 5.28
C ALA A 549 -2.29 17.14 5.77
N SER A 550 -1.97 17.70 6.94
CA SER A 550 -2.73 18.79 7.55
C SER A 550 -2.52 20.13 6.82
N LEU A 551 -1.27 20.54 6.59
CA LEU A 551 -0.98 21.88 6.06
C LEU A 551 -1.25 22.02 4.56
N ILE A 552 -1.04 20.95 3.77
CA ILE A 552 -1.37 20.96 2.33
C ILE A 552 -2.89 20.92 2.12
N SER A 553 -3.62 20.15 2.94
CA SER A 553 -5.10 20.18 2.89
C SER A 553 -5.65 21.53 3.32
N TYR A 554 -5.08 22.13 4.37
CA TYR A 554 -5.42 23.49 4.80
C TYR A 554 -5.16 24.51 3.68
N GLU A 555 -4.01 24.48 3.02
CA GLU A 555 -3.68 25.38 1.92
C GLU A 555 -4.65 25.25 0.74
N SER A 556 -5.02 24.01 0.39
CA SER A 556 -6.05 23.74 -0.61
C SER A 556 -7.39 24.39 -0.23
N GLU A 557 -7.85 24.21 1.02
CA GLU A 557 -9.07 24.84 1.53
C GLU A 557 -8.97 26.35 1.54
N ARG A 558 -7.87 26.91 2.03
CA ARG A 558 -7.64 28.34 2.09
C ARG A 558 -7.78 29.00 0.72
N ARG A 559 -7.14 28.42 -0.32
CA ARG A 559 -7.22 28.91 -1.70
C ARG A 559 -8.63 28.79 -2.28
N LEU A 560 -9.32 27.71 -1.96
CA LEU A 560 -10.65 27.44 -2.47
C LEU A 560 -11.70 28.32 -1.78
N TYR A 561 -11.71 28.40 -0.44
CA TYR A 561 -12.78 29.06 0.32
C TYR A 561 -12.67 30.57 0.35
N LYS A 562 -11.48 31.15 0.37
CA LYS A 562 -11.34 32.59 0.22
C LYS A 562 -11.97 33.12 -1.07
N LYS A 563 -11.99 32.31 -2.13
CA LYS A 563 -12.61 32.69 -3.42
C LYS A 563 -14.09 32.35 -3.48
N ALA A 564 -14.50 31.23 -2.88
CA ALA A 564 -15.88 30.75 -2.98
C ALA A 564 -16.83 31.38 -1.97
N TYR A 565 -16.34 31.78 -0.79
CA TYR A 565 -17.17 32.22 0.35
C TYR A 565 -16.52 33.38 1.09
N HIS A 566 -17.17 34.56 1.08
CA HIS A 566 -16.71 35.69 1.85
C HIS A 566 -16.90 35.48 3.35
N GLY A 567 -15.85 35.68 4.14
CA GLY A 567 -15.89 35.60 5.61
C GLY A 567 -15.97 34.15 6.14
N ALA A 568 -15.72 33.13 5.33
CA ALA A 568 -15.68 31.73 5.79
C ALA A 568 -14.57 31.49 6.81
N THR A 569 -14.86 30.78 7.90
CA THR A 569 -13.90 30.33 8.90
C THR A 569 -13.63 28.84 8.79
N TYR A 570 -12.52 28.38 9.38
CA TYR A 570 -12.14 26.96 9.33
C TYR A 570 -13.15 26.05 10.04
N SER A 571 -13.75 26.52 11.13
CA SER A 571 -14.74 25.79 11.94
C SER A 571 -16.18 25.91 11.43
N ASP A 572 -16.47 26.74 10.41
CA ASP A 572 -17.85 26.90 9.90
C ASP A 572 -18.47 25.56 9.48
N ASP A 573 -19.72 25.34 9.91
CA ASP A 573 -20.47 24.15 9.54
C ASP A 573 -20.82 24.18 8.04
N VAL A 574 -20.62 23.04 7.40
CA VAL A 574 -21.00 22.81 5.98
C VAL A 574 -22.47 23.12 5.73
N LYS A 575 -23.36 22.81 6.68
CA LYS A 575 -24.80 23.08 6.58
C LYS A 575 -25.11 24.56 6.39
N ARG A 576 -24.29 25.48 6.95
CA ARG A 576 -24.45 26.91 6.76
C ARG A 576 -24.11 27.34 5.33
N LEU A 577 -23.04 26.74 4.75
CA LEU A 577 -22.58 27.01 3.41
C LEU A 577 -23.51 26.46 2.31
N LEU A 578 -24.36 25.49 2.70
CA LEU A 578 -25.25 24.76 1.81
C LEU A 578 -26.72 25.23 1.88
N ARG A 579 -27.07 26.15 2.79
CA ARG A 579 -28.43 26.69 2.90
C ARG A 579 -28.92 27.45 1.68
N ASP A 580 -27.98 28.04 0.95
CA ASP A 580 -28.30 28.82 -0.26
C ASP A 580 -28.39 27.99 -1.54
N ASP A 581 -27.97 26.72 -1.49
CA ASP A 581 -27.97 25.80 -2.63
C ASP A 581 -29.01 24.69 -2.41
N ASN A 582 -30.01 24.63 -3.26
CA ASN A 582 -31.03 23.57 -3.34
C ASN A 582 -30.39 22.21 -3.71
N LYS A 583 -29.48 21.70 -2.85
CA LYS A 583 -28.70 20.49 -3.01
C LYS A 583 -29.51 19.26 -3.44
N THR A 584 -30.62 19.07 -2.78
CA THR A 584 -31.48 17.90 -2.95
C THR A 584 -32.27 17.90 -4.27
N LYS A 585 -32.35 19.06 -4.93
CA LYS A 585 -33.03 19.17 -6.22
C LYS A 585 -32.06 18.81 -7.33
N GLY A 586 -32.19 17.61 -7.90
CA GLY A 586 -31.42 17.15 -9.05
C GLY A 586 -30.38 16.07 -8.74
N GLU A 587 -30.13 15.70 -7.48
CA GLU A 587 -29.23 14.59 -7.14
C GLU A 587 -29.73 13.27 -7.73
N SER A 588 -31.04 13.04 -7.76
CA SER A 588 -31.66 11.88 -8.40
C SER A 588 -31.33 11.77 -9.90
N ILE A 589 -31.22 12.90 -10.59
CA ILE A 589 -30.86 12.93 -12.03
C ILE A 589 -29.43 12.38 -12.22
N LEU A 590 -28.50 12.78 -11.35
CA LEU A 590 -27.11 12.37 -11.44
C LEU A 590 -26.88 10.88 -11.07
N ASN A 591 -27.78 10.32 -10.25
CA ASN A 591 -27.71 8.95 -9.74
C ASN A 591 -28.51 7.94 -10.57
N THR A 592 -29.38 8.39 -11.48
CA THR A 592 -30.25 7.52 -12.27
C THR A 592 -29.71 7.34 -13.68
N VAL A 593 -29.71 6.09 -14.14
CA VAL A 593 -29.35 5.72 -15.50
C VAL A 593 -30.57 5.79 -16.39
N SER A 594 -30.56 6.67 -17.40
CA SER A 594 -31.43 6.55 -18.57
C SER A 594 -30.72 5.71 -19.64
N THR A 595 -31.30 4.59 -19.99
CA THR A 595 -30.75 3.69 -21.03
C THR A 595 -30.78 4.32 -22.41
N TYR A 596 -31.83 5.07 -22.72
CA TYR A 596 -31.95 5.83 -23.95
C TYR A 596 -30.85 6.90 -24.07
N LEU A 597 -30.75 7.79 -23.10
CA LEU A 597 -29.73 8.86 -23.12
C LEU A 597 -28.30 8.29 -23.09
N SER A 598 -28.08 7.24 -22.32
CA SER A 598 -26.75 6.58 -22.25
C SER A 598 -26.35 5.97 -23.61
N GLY A 599 -27.32 5.57 -24.45
CA GLY A 599 -27.11 5.07 -25.80
C GLY A 599 -26.85 6.14 -26.85
N LEU A 600 -27.23 7.41 -26.61
CA LEU A 600 -27.02 8.51 -27.57
C LEU A 600 -25.55 8.97 -27.67
N TYR A 601 -24.78 8.78 -26.61
CA TYR A 601 -23.35 9.14 -26.58
C TYR A 601 -22.48 7.89 -26.74
N ASP A 602 -21.90 7.72 -27.91
CA ASP A 602 -20.87 6.73 -28.17
C ASP A 602 -19.50 7.42 -28.24
N PRO A 603 -18.66 7.28 -27.17
CA PRO A 603 -17.32 7.88 -27.15
C PRO A 603 -16.41 7.43 -28.29
N LYS A 604 -16.62 6.22 -28.85
CA LYS A 604 -15.82 5.71 -29.97
C LYS A 604 -16.16 6.44 -31.27
N ALA A 605 -17.46 6.65 -31.54
CA ALA A 605 -17.91 7.33 -32.73
C ALA A 605 -17.59 8.83 -32.75
N THR A 606 -17.51 9.44 -31.54
CA THR A 606 -17.28 10.89 -31.38
C THR A 606 -15.83 11.21 -30.95
N TYR A 607 -14.94 10.23 -30.99
CA TYR A 607 -13.58 10.38 -30.54
C TYR A 607 -12.83 11.49 -31.31
N GLY A 608 -12.20 12.40 -30.56
CA GLY A 608 -11.44 13.53 -31.10
C GLY A 608 -12.27 14.77 -31.47
N MET A 609 -13.60 14.69 -31.41
CA MET A 609 -14.48 15.85 -31.61
C MET A 609 -14.38 16.85 -30.47
N SER A 610 -14.85 18.07 -30.67
CA SER A 610 -15.03 19.02 -29.56
C SER A 610 -16.29 18.70 -28.76
N LEU A 611 -16.29 19.02 -27.46
CA LEU A 611 -17.48 18.86 -26.60
C LEU A 611 -18.69 19.62 -27.16
N ALA A 612 -18.48 20.80 -27.79
CA ALA A 612 -19.54 21.61 -28.39
C ALA A 612 -20.21 20.90 -29.59
N GLU A 613 -19.43 20.26 -30.45
CA GLU A 613 -19.94 19.49 -31.58
C GLU A 613 -20.75 18.27 -31.12
N ILE A 614 -20.24 17.55 -30.11
CA ILE A 614 -20.93 16.40 -29.51
C ILE A 614 -22.25 16.83 -28.87
N ARG A 615 -22.25 17.90 -28.07
CA ARG A 615 -23.47 18.47 -27.48
C ARG A 615 -24.52 18.81 -28.56
N LYS A 616 -24.08 19.49 -29.62
CA LYS A 616 -24.95 19.88 -30.73
C LYS A 616 -25.60 18.66 -31.42
N SER A 617 -24.80 17.66 -31.75
CA SER A 617 -25.27 16.45 -32.42
C SER A 617 -26.32 15.68 -31.58
N ILE A 618 -26.04 15.49 -30.29
CA ILE A 618 -26.95 14.79 -29.38
C ILE A 618 -28.22 15.63 -29.14
N LYS A 619 -28.08 16.95 -28.98
CA LYS A 619 -29.21 17.88 -28.85
C LYS A 619 -30.17 17.79 -30.01
N GLU A 620 -29.69 17.82 -31.23
CA GLU A 620 -30.52 17.70 -32.45
C GLU A 620 -31.35 16.41 -32.44
N ILE A 621 -30.78 15.29 -32.05
CA ILE A 621 -31.50 14.01 -31.92
C ILE A 621 -32.62 14.11 -30.86
N ILE A 622 -32.30 14.68 -29.72
CA ILE A 622 -33.23 14.83 -28.61
C ILE A 622 -34.38 15.81 -28.98
N GLU A 623 -34.06 16.93 -29.64
CA GLU A 623 -35.07 17.91 -30.09
C GLU A 623 -36.11 17.28 -31.01
N ILE A 624 -35.70 16.46 -31.98
CA ILE A 624 -36.60 15.70 -32.86
C ILE A 624 -37.54 14.83 -32.02
N ARG A 625 -36.98 14.11 -31.02
CA ARG A 625 -37.79 13.25 -30.16
C ARG A 625 -38.76 14.02 -29.27
N LEU A 626 -38.32 15.12 -28.67
CA LEU A 626 -39.16 15.97 -27.82
C LEU A 626 -40.24 16.72 -28.61
N SER A 627 -40.01 17.04 -29.91
CA SER A 627 -41.00 17.70 -30.74
C SER A 627 -42.21 16.80 -31.02
N GLY A 628 -42.00 15.49 -31.00
CA GLY A 628 -43.10 14.51 -31.17
C GLY A 628 -43.85 14.16 -29.88
N MET A 629 -43.47 14.71 -28.72
CA MET A 629 -44.15 14.42 -27.44
C MET A 629 -45.28 15.41 -27.16
N GLU A 630 -46.45 14.90 -26.72
CA GLU A 630 -47.53 15.71 -26.20
C GLU A 630 -47.27 16.08 -24.73
N ALA A 631 -46.89 17.33 -24.46
CA ALA A 631 -46.62 17.81 -23.12
C ALA A 631 -46.77 19.34 -22.98
N GLU A 632 -47.13 19.80 -21.80
CA GLU A 632 -47.13 21.24 -21.48
C GLU A 632 -45.69 21.82 -21.56
N ARG A 633 -45.53 22.96 -22.18
CA ARG A 633 -44.24 23.68 -22.29
C ARG A 633 -44.08 24.68 -21.16
N THR A 634 -42.84 24.82 -20.63
CA THR A 634 -42.52 25.72 -19.54
C THR A 634 -41.14 26.38 -19.77
N ASN A 635 -40.94 27.56 -19.20
CA ASN A 635 -39.62 28.25 -19.18
C ASN A 635 -38.86 28.02 -17.87
N ARG A 636 -39.44 27.21 -16.96
CA ARG A 636 -38.80 26.96 -15.66
C ARG A 636 -38.34 25.52 -15.56
N ILE A 637 -37.03 25.35 -15.28
CA ILE A 637 -36.43 24.04 -15.07
C ILE A 637 -36.93 23.40 -13.77
N SER A 638 -37.28 22.12 -13.82
CA SER A 638 -37.64 21.30 -12.66
C SER A 638 -36.93 19.95 -12.75
N SER A 639 -36.26 19.55 -11.68
CA SER A 639 -35.64 18.23 -11.61
C SER A 639 -36.64 17.07 -11.69
N VAL A 640 -37.87 17.29 -11.23
CA VAL A 640 -38.93 16.29 -11.32
C VAL A 640 -39.35 16.11 -12.78
N ASP A 641 -39.56 17.21 -13.53
CA ASP A 641 -39.92 17.13 -14.93
C ASP A 641 -38.84 16.47 -15.79
N ILE A 642 -37.55 16.75 -15.50
CA ILE A 642 -36.42 16.10 -16.16
C ILE A 642 -36.42 14.59 -15.89
N MET A 643 -36.67 14.17 -14.65
CA MET A 643 -36.75 12.74 -14.30
C MET A 643 -37.92 12.05 -15.03
N LEU A 644 -39.09 12.72 -15.14
CA LEU A 644 -40.24 12.19 -15.89
C LEU A 644 -39.94 12.13 -17.38
N LEU A 645 -39.21 13.09 -17.93
CA LEU A 645 -38.73 13.06 -19.31
C LEU A 645 -37.75 11.90 -19.56
N MET A 646 -36.80 11.67 -18.65
CA MET A 646 -35.87 10.53 -18.75
C MET A 646 -36.66 9.19 -18.77
N GLN A 647 -37.67 9.05 -17.92
CA GLN A 647 -38.51 7.85 -17.86
C GLN A 647 -39.34 7.67 -19.13
N ALA A 648 -39.91 8.77 -19.66
CA ALA A 648 -40.67 8.76 -20.89
C ALA A 648 -39.82 8.34 -22.11
N LEU A 649 -38.56 8.87 -22.15
CA LEU A 649 -37.61 8.51 -23.20
C LEU A 649 -37.17 7.03 -23.10
N ASP A 650 -36.95 6.52 -21.89
CA ASP A 650 -36.57 5.12 -21.68
C ASP A 650 -37.70 4.14 -22.05
N ASN A 651 -38.97 4.53 -21.85
CA ASN A 651 -40.15 3.69 -22.11
C ASN A 651 -40.81 3.94 -23.48
N ASP A 652 -40.27 4.87 -24.25
CA ASP A 652 -40.82 5.29 -25.53
C ASP A 652 -42.32 5.77 -25.44
N THR A 653 -42.61 6.57 -24.41
CA THR A 653 -43.95 7.08 -24.09
C THR A 653 -43.95 8.60 -24.03
N ASP A 654 -45.15 9.21 -23.95
CA ASP A 654 -45.28 10.63 -23.60
C ASP A 654 -44.96 10.88 -22.14
N THR A 655 -44.43 12.08 -21.86
CA THR A 655 -44.09 12.46 -20.48
C THR A 655 -45.33 12.99 -19.76
N THR A 656 -45.47 12.66 -18.47
CA THR A 656 -46.47 13.27 -17.57
C THR A 656 -45.93 14.58 -16.94
N GLY A 657 -44.67 14.93 -17.21
CA GLY A 657 -44.05 16.17 -16.79
C GLY A 657 -44.10 17.27 -17.85
N LYS A 658 -43.64 18.47 -17.48
CA LYS A 658 -43.54 19.61 -18.39
C LYS A 658 -42.21 19.58 -19.15
N ILE A 659 -42.24 19.97 -20.44
CA ILE A 659 -41.03 20.12 -21.24
C ILE A 659 -40.53 21.55 -21.12
N TYR A 660 -39.33 21.68 -20.52
CA TYR A 660 -38.62 22.94 -20.38
C TYR A 660 -37.97 23.35 -21.73
N SER A 661 -37.90 24.68 -22.01
CA SER A 661 -37.41 25.22 -23.28
C SER A 661 -36.04 24.69 -23.70
N ASP A 662 -35.10 24.56 -22.73
CA ASP A 662 -33.76 24.09 -22.99
C ASP A 662 -33.56 22.63 -22.51
N ALA A 663 -34.65 21.83 -22.44
CA ALA A 663 -34.60 20.43 -21.99
C ALA A 663 -33.65 19.59 -22.82
N ALA A 664 -33.53 19.83 -24.11
CA ALA A 664 -32.62 19.10 -24.99
C ALA A 664 -31.15 19.33 -24.62
N ASP A 665 -30.78 20.55 -24.22
CA ASP A 665 -29.41 20.86 -23.76
C ASP A 665 -29.08 20.11 -22.45
N VAL A 666 -30.02 20.09 -21.50
CA VAL A 666 -29.86 19.40 -20.23
C VAL A 666 -29.75 17.88 -20.42
N LEU A 667 -30.61 17.31 -21.27
CA LEU A 667 -30.63 15.88 -21.59
C LEU A 667 -29.37 15.47 -22.36
N ALA A 668 -28.83 16.34 -23.22
CA ALA A 668 -27.55 16.11 -23.88
C ALA A 668 -26.38 16.09 -22.87
N ASP A 669 -26.38 17.03 -21.93
CA ASP A 669 -25.37 17.01 -20.85
C ASP A 669 -25.49 15.76 -19.96
N ILE A 670 -26.69 15.28 -19.66
CA ILE A 670 -26.94 14.02 -18.95
C ILE A 670 -26.41 12.82 -19.76
N ALA A 671 -26.69 12.78 -21.06
CA ALA A 671 -26.23 11.73 -21.95
C ALA A 671 -24.68 11.65 -21.96
N ILE A 672 -23.99 12.78 -22.05
CA ILE A 672 -22.53 12.84 -22.14
C ILE A 672 -21.88 12.56 -20.77
N ALA A 673 -22.34 13.20 -19.71
CA ALA A 673 -21.52 13.43 -18.52
C ALA A 673 -22.19 13.10 -17.18
N SER A 674 -23.45 12.63 -17.13
CA SER A 674 -24.04 12.18 -15.86
C SER A 674 -23.20 11.06 -15.25
N PRO A 675 -22.85 11.13 -13.96
CA PRO A 675 -22.09 10.07 -13.25
C PRO A 675 -22.69 8.69 -13.45
N ALA A 676 -24.02 8.53 -13.35
CA ALA A 676 -24.69 7.25 -13.55
C ALA A 676 -24.55 6.74 -14.99
N SER A 677 -24.76 7.61 -16.01
CA SER A 677 -24.59 7.23 -17.42
C SER A 677 -23.15 6.85 -17.77
N CYS A 678 -22.18 7.60 -17.22
CA CYS A 678 -20.76 7.30 -17.43
C CYS A 678 -20.35 5.96 -16.80
N LEU A 679 -20.80 5.67 -15.57
CA LEU A 679 -20.55 4.39 -14.90
C LEU A 679 -21.25 3.23 -15.62
N TYR A 680 -22.49 3.43 -16.07
CA TYR A 680 -23.22 2.41 -16.83
C TYR A 680 -22.47 1.99 -18.09
N ARG A 681 -21.98 2.95 -18.89
CA ARG A 681 -21.15 2.67 -20.07
C ARG A 681 -19.83 2.02 -19.71
N ALA A 682 -19.13 2.52 -18.67
CA ALA A 682 -17.84 1.98 -18.25
C ALA A 682 -17.94 0.53 -17.75
N MET A 683 -18.93 0.24 -16.91
CA MET A 683 -19.18 -1.11 -16.39
C MET A 683 -19.71 -2.05 -17.49
N GLY A 684 -20.56 -1.56 -18.38
CA GLY A 684 -21.10 -2.35 -19.49
C GLY A 684 -20.04 -2.87 -20.47
N ARG A 685 -18.91 -2.14 -20.62
CA ARG A 685 -17.81 -2.56 -21.50
C ARG A 685 -17.02 -3.75 -20.96
N ILE A 686 -17.00 -3.94 -19.64
CA ILE A 686 -16.22 -5.01 -19.00
C ILE A 686 -17.08 -6.19 -18.54
N SER A 687 -18.40 -6.00 -18.49
CA SER A 687 -19.34 -6.97 -17.93
C SER A 687 -19.93 -7.89 -19.01
N LYS A 688 -20.19 -9.14 -18.60
CA LYS A 688 -21.02 -10.10 -19.33
C LYS A 688 -22.42 -10.26 -18.68
N GLU A 689 -22.71 -9.49 -17.64
CA GLU A 689 -23.98 -9.53 -16.93
C GLU A 689 -25.10 -8.84 -17.73
N SER A 690 -26.34 -9.04 -17.31
CA SER A 690 -27.49 -8.40 -17.97
C SER A 690 -27.46 -6.88 -17.81
N ASN A 691 -28.00 -6.15 -18.80
CA ASN A 691 -28.07 -4.69 -18.73
C ASN A 691 -28.77 -4.17 -17.47
N GLN A 692 -29.74 -4.92 -16.94
CA GLN A 692 -30.45 -4.57 -15.71
C GLN A 692 -29.52 -4.65 -14.47
N MET A 693 -28.66 -5.67 -14.39
CA MET A 693 -27.65 -5.80 -13.33
C MET A 693 -26.61 -4.68 -13.44
N VAL A 694 -26.11 -4.42 -14.64
CA VAL A 694 -25.17 -3.31 -14.91
C VAL A 694 -25.78 -1.97 -14.48
N LYS A 695 -27.04 -1.72 -14.81
CA LYS A 695 -27.78 -0.50 -14.41
C LYS A 695 -27.82 -0.36 -12.89
N ALA A 696 -28.24 -1.40 -12.18
CA ALA A 696 -28.33 -1.38 -10.71
C ALA A 696 -26.98 -1.09 -10.05
N HIS A 697 -25.90 -1.75 -10.47
CA HIS A 697 -24.56 -1.53 -9.94
C HIS A 697 -24.01 -0.13 -10.29
N ALA A 698 -24.32 0.39 -11.48
CA ALA A 698 -23.93 1.73 -11.90
C ALA A 698 -24.63 2.82 -11.08
N GLU A 699 -25.93 2.67 -10.81
CA GLU A 699 -26.69 3.61 -9.98
C GLU A 699 -26.22 3.59 -8.53
N ASP A 700 -25.90 2.43 -7.96
CA ASP A 700 -25.33 2.33 -6.63
C ASP A 700 -23.95 2.98 -6.52
N ALA A 701 -23.08 2.75 -7.51
CA ALA A 701 -21.77 3.38 -7.55
C ALA A 701 -21.86 4.90 -7.80
N ALA A 702 -22.85 5.35 -8.58
CA ALA A 702 -23.10 6.77 -8.84
C ALA A 702 -23.49 7.53 -7.57
N LYS A 703 -24.29 6.93 -6.67
CA LYS A 703 -24.64 7.55 -5.38
C LYS A 703 -23.41 7.91 -4.56
N GLU A 704 -22.43 7.00 -4.52
CA GLU A 704 -21.15 7.24 -3.84
C GLU A 704 -20.34 8.33 -4.56
N LEU A 705 -20.23 8.24 -5.89
CA LEU A 705 -19.49 9.23 -6.68
C LEU A 705 -20.09 10.64 -6.58
N VAL A 706 -21.41 10.78 -6.61
CA VAL A 706 -22.09 12.07 -6.44
C VAL A 706 -21.81 12.69 -5.07
N GLY A 707 -21.51 11.87 -4.06
CA GLY A 707 -21.07 12.34 -2.74
C GLY A 707 -19.86 13.28 -2.78
N ILE A 708 -18.97 13.17 -3.76
CA ILE A 708 -17.81 14.08 -3.88
C ILE A 708 -18.22 15.51 -4.22
N PHE A 709 -19.33 15.70 -4.91
CA PHE A 709 -19.87 17.02 -5.26
C PHE A 709 -20.68 17.63 -4.12
N ASN A 710 -21.14 16.82 -3.18
CA ASN A 710 -21.97 17.23 -2.05
C ASN A 710 -21.20 17.56 -0.78
N ASN A 711 -19.88 17.40 -0.81
CA ASN A 711 -19.03 17.80 0.31
C ASN A 711 -18.56 19.27 0.14
N ARG A 712 -18.01 19.81 1.23
CA ARG A 712 -17.62 21.23 1.34
C ARG A 712 -16.67 21.70 0.23
N TYR A 713 -15.62 20.92 -0.06
CA TYR A 713 -14.64 21.27 -1.09
C TYR A 713 -15.17 21.03 -2.52
N GLY A 714 -16.03 20.01 -2.69
CA GLY A 714 -16.65 19.70 -3.99
C GLY A 714 -17.56 20.83 -4.45
N ILE A 715 -18.43 21.32 -3.55
CA ILE A 715 -19.32 22.46 -3.85
C ILE A 715 -18.54 23.70 -4.23
N ALA A 716 -17.49 24.03 -3.46
CA ALA A 716 -16.67 25.19 -3.75
C ALA A 716 -15.94 25.05 -5.09
N ALA A 717 -15.40 23.87 -5.41
CA ALA A 717 -14.71 23.59 -6.66
C ALA A 717 -15.64 23.73 -7.87
N VAL A 718 -16.83 23.12 -7.81
CA VAL A 718 -17.84 23.19 -8.88
C VAL A 718 -18.31 24.61 -9.10
N LYS A 719 -18.64 25.36 -8.05
CA LYS A 719 -19.06 26.77 -8.14
C LYS A 719 -18.01 27.69 -8.76
N LEU A 720 -16.74 27.49 -8.45
CA LEU A 720 -15.65 28.29 -8.98
C LEU A 720 -15.33 27.96 -10.44
N THR A 721 -15.51 26.72 -10.83
CA THR A 721 -15.24 26.23 -12.19
C THR A 721 -16.39 26.52 -13.15
N CYS A 722 -17.64 26.23 -12.74
CA CYS A 722 -18.83 26.29 -13.60
C CYS A 722 -19.73 27.47 -13.16
N LYS A 723 -19.44 28.67 -13.65
CA LYS A 723 -20.10 29.92 -13.24
C LYS A 723 -21.37 30.24 -14.05
N THR A 724 -21.50 29.69 -15.24
CA THR A 724 -22.50 30.06 -16.24
C THR A 724 -23.88 29.42 -16.05
N LYS A 725 -23.99 28.38 -15.25
CA LYS A 725 -25.25 27.66 -15.00
C LYS A 725 -25.87 28.12 -13.66
N ASP A 726 -27.19 28.16 -13.58
CA ASP A 726 -27.91 28.63 -12.38
C ASP A 726 -28.10 27.50 -11.36
N GLU A 727 -28.64 26.34 -11.78
CA GLU A 727 -28.92 25.21 -10.90
C GLU A 727 -27.65 24.40 -10.60
N TYR A 728 -27.50 23.96 -9.35
CA TYR A 728 -26.25 23.30 -8.91
C TYR A 728 -25.99 21.99 -9.65
N PHE A 729 -27.03 21.16 -9.90
CA PHE A 729 -26.83 19.88 -10.62
C PHE A 729 -26.38 20.11 -12.08
N LEU A 730 -26.78 21.22 -12.72
CA LEU A 730 -26.27 21.59 -14.04
C LEU A 730 -24.78 21.99 -14.00
N LYS A 731 -24.37 22.65 -12.92
CA LYS A 731 -22.94 22.93 -12.69
C LYS A 731 -22.15 21.65 -12.54
N VAL A 732 -22.69 20.64 -11.84
CA VAL A 732 -22.07 19.30 -11.69
C VAL A 732 -21.92 18.61 -13.03
N LEU A 733 -22.99 18.61 -13.86
CA LEU A 733 -22.94 18.01 -15.22
C LEU A 733 -21.87 18.70 -16.07
N ASP A 734 -21.83 20.02 -16.07
CA ASP A 734 -20.84 20.79 -16.82
C ASP A 734 -19.41 20.51 -16.32
N TYR A 735 -19.23 20.44 -15.01
CA TYR A 735 -17.96 20.05 -14.40
C TYR A 735 -17.52 18.63 -14.83
N CYS A 736 -18.43 17.68 -14.85
CA CYS A 736 -18.18 16.30 -15.31
C CYS A 736 -17.80 16.26 -16.80
N ALA A 737 -18.50 17.05 -17.64
CA ALA A 737 -18.19 17.16 -19.06
C ALA A 737 -16.80 17.80 -19.28
N LEU A 738 -16.51 18.93 -18.62
CA LEU A 738 -15.19 19.58 -18.71
C LEU A 738 -14.06 18.69 -18.24
N GLY A 739 -14.31 17.81 -17.25
CA GLY A 739 -13.35 16.88 -16.69
C GLY A 739 -13.21 15.55 -17.45
N ASN A 740 -13.88 15.37 -18.60
CA ASN A 740 -13.89 14.11 -19.34
C ASN A 740 -14.18 12.90 -18.42
N LEU A 741 -15.26 12.98 -17.62
CA LEU A 741 -15.57 11.98 -16.60
C LEU A 741 -15.67 10.57 -17.18
N GLN A 742 -16.26 10.42 -18.39
CA GLN A 742 -16.34 9.12 -19.07
C GLN A 742 -14.95 8.49 -19.28
N ALA A 743 -14.01 9.24 -19.82
CA ALA A 743 -12.65 8.75 -20.07
C ALA A 743 -11.91 8.42 -18.76
N THR A 744 -12.14 9.23 -17.71
CA THR A 744 -11.56 9.00 -16.37
C THR A 744 -12.08 7.69 -15.76
N LEU A 745 -13.39 7.44 -15.87
CA LEU A 745 -14.01 6.22 -15.35
C LEU A 745 -13.63 4.99 -16.16
N ASP A 746 -13.52 5.11 -17.48
CA ASP A 746 -13.06 4.02 -18.34
C ASP A 746 -11.61 3.62 -18.03
N GLU A 747 -10.71 4.59 -17.80
CA GLU A 747 -9.34 4.33 -17.37
C GLU A 747 -9.33 3.64 -16.01
N PHE A 748 -10.12 4.10 -15.05
CA PHE A 748 -10.18 3.53 -13.71
C PHE A 748 -10.75 2.10 -13.72
N VAL A 749 -11.82 1.86 -14.44
CA VAL A 749 -12.41 0.54 -14.60
C VAL A 749 -11.46 -0.43 -15.31
N HIS A 750 -10.72 0.04 -16.34
CA HIS A 750 -9.65 -0.75 -16.98
C HIS A 750 -8.56 -1.16 -15.97
N MET A 751 -8.15 -0.27 -15.05
CA MET A 751 -7.15 -0.58 -14.04
C MET A 751 -7.65 -1.56 -12.96
N ILE A 752 -8.94 -1.56 -12.63
CA ILE A 752 -9.53 -2.55 -11.72
C ILE A 752 -9.48 -3.96 -12.35
N GLY A 753 -9.53 -4.04 -13.66
CA GLY A 753 -9.37 -5.27 -14.42
C GLY A 753 -10.66 -5.74 -15.08
N GLU A 754 -10.54 -6.19 -16.32
CA GLU A 754 -11.63 -6.61 -17.21
C GLU A 754 -12.36 -7.88 -16.76
N THR A 755 -11.94 -8.52 -15.69
CA THR A 755 -12.35 -9.87 -15.32
C THR A 755 -12.91 -10.00 -13.91
N LYS A 756 -13.09 -8.87 -13.20
CA LYS A 756 -13.70 -8.90 -11.87
C LYS A 756 -15.22 -8.77 -11.96
N PRO A 757 -15.99 -9.43 -11.08
CA PRO A 757 -17.44 -9.24 -10.97
C PRO A 757 -17.79 -7.77 -10.76
N LEU A 758 -18.93 -7.31 -11.31
CA LEU A 758 -19.39 -5.92 -11.17
C LEU A 758 -19.48 -5.45 -9.71
N ALA A 759 -19.86 -6.35 -8.80
CA ALA A 759 -19.89 -6.06 -7.37
C ALA A 759 -18.53 -5.59 -6.85
N GLN A 760 -17.43 -6.21 -7.28
CA GLN A 760 -16.08 -5.79 -6.87
C GLN A 760 -15.67 -4.43 -7.46
N VAL A 761 -16.12 -4.10 -8.67
CA VAL A 761 -15.91 -2.77 -9.27
C VAL A 761 -16.64 -1.70 -8.46
N LYS A 762 -17.90 -1.96 -8.10
CA LYS A 762 -18.71 -1.10 -7.26
C LYS A 762 -18.07 -0.88 -5.88
N ASP A 763 -17.62 -1.96 -5.21
CA ASP A 763 -16.99 -1.88 -3.89
C ASP A 763 -15.67 -1.11 -3.94
N ARG A 764 -14.87 -1.30 -4.97
CA ARG A 764 -13.66 -0.51 -5.21
C ARG A 764 -13.95 0.97 -5.45
N MET A 765 -15.01 1.29 -6.19
CA MET A 765 -15.45 2.68 -6.35
C MET A 765 -15.80 3.30 -5.00
N LYS A 766 -16.56 2.59 -4.17
CA LYS A 766 -16.94 3.03 -2.83
C LYS A 766 -15.72 3.25 -1.94
N GLU A 767 -14.80 2.30 -1.87
CA GLU A 767 -13.55 2.42 -1.12
C GLU A 767 -12.68 3.60 -1.61
N SER A 768 -12.73 3.93 -2.91
CA SER A 768 -11.94 5.01 -3.51
C SER A 768 -12.35 6.41 -3.07
N LEU A 769 -13.52 6.55 -2.46
CA LEU A 769 -14.14 7.82 -2.11
C LEU A 769 -14.16 8.11 -0.60
N VAL A 770 -13.52 7.27 0.20
CA VAL A 770 -13.49 7.40 1.67
C VAL A 770 -12.69 8.63 2.11
N SER A 771 -13.27 9.39 3.04
CA SER A 771 -12.63 10.56 3.66
C SER A 771 -11.66 10.15 4.77
N ALA A 772 -10.51 10.80 4.85
CA ALA A 772 -9.57 10.59 5.94
C ALA A 772 -10.04 11.29 7.23
N TYR A 773 -9.74 10.69 8.38
CA TYR A 773 -10.08 11.26 9.69
C TYR A 773 -9.28 12.52 9.98
N PRO A 774 -9.90 13.54 10.63
CA PRO A 774 -9.19 14.74 11.05
C PRO A 774 -8.04 14.44 12.02
N GLN A 775 -6.92 15.16 11.85
CA GLN A 775 -5.72 15.02 12.68
C GLN A 775 -5.77 15.98 13.87
N PRO A 776 -5.63 15.52 15.12
CA PRO A 776 -5.41 16.40 16.25
C PRO A 776 -4.01 17.01 16.19
N VAL A 777 -3.92 18.34 16.30
CA VAL A 777 -2.67 19.12 16.30
C VAL A 777 -2.57 20.00 17.52
N GLY A 778 -1.37 20.18 18.08
CA GLY A 778 -1.12 21.12 19.16
C GLY A 778 -1.10 22.57 18.61
N THR A 779 -1.57 23.53 19.41
CA THR A 779 -1.57 24.94 19.04
C THR A 779 -0.93 25.81 20.13
N LEU A 780 -0.65 27.08 19.82
CA LEU A 780 -0.15 28.05 20.80
C LEU A 780 -1.08 28.19 22.01
N GLN A 781 -2.39 28.05 21.79
CA GLN A 781 -3.43 28.20 22.82
C GLN A 781 -3.57 26.92 23.64
N GLY A 782 -3.29 25.75 23.05
CA GLY A 782 -3.38 24.43 23.68
C GLY A 782 -2.25 23.51 23.28
N PHE A 783 -1.12 23.58 23.99
CA PHE A 783 0.01 22.67 23.78
C PHE A 783 -0.13 21.35 24.57
N THR A 784 -1.02 21.30 25.53
CA THR A 784 -1.39 20.11 26.31
C THR A 784 -2.41 19.26 25.57
N ASP A 785 -2.57 17.99 25.97
CA ASP A 785 -3.38 17.00 25.24
C ASP A 785 -4.89 17.30 25.20
N ASP A 786 -5.41 18.12 26.12
CA ASP A 786 -6.85 18.36 26.26
C ASP A 786 -7.44 19.41 25.32
N ASP A 787 -6.62 20.25 24.67
CA ASP A 787 -7.08 21.33 23.77
C ASP A 787 -6.42 21.28 22.39
N LYS A 788 -6.39 20.12 21.77
CA LYS A 788 -5.89 19.95 20.41
C LYS A 788 -6.93 20.35 19.37
N MET A 789 -6.52 21.18 18.42
CA MET A 789 -7.32 21.50 17.24
C MET A 789 -7.36 20.30 16.29
N ARG A 790 -8.51 20.02 15.67
CA ARG A 790 -8.64 18.98 14.66
C ARG A 790 -8.51 19.55 13.25
N MET A 791 -7.45 19.20 12.53
CA MET A 791 -7.23 19.61 11.15
C MET A 791 -7.72 18.54 10.17
N ARG A 792 -8.44 18.99 9.14
CA ARG A 792 -8.98 18.10 8.08
C ARG A 792 -7.91 17.63 7.12
N LYS A 793 -8.11 16.44 6.57
CA LYS A 793 -7.25 15.82 5.55
C LYS A 793 -8.15 15.39 4.40
N HIS A 794 -8.05 16.03 3.25
CA HIS A 794 -8.85 15.69 2.08
C HIS A 794 -8.09 15.83 0.76
N PHE A 795 -7.14 16.78 0.68
CA PHE A 795 -6.25 16.94 -0.47
C PHE A 795 -4.99 16.10 -0.30
N ALA A 796 -4.48 16.06 0.92
CA ALA A 796 -3.32 15.28 1.33
C ALA A 796 -3.68 14.39 2.53
N VAL A 797 -3.10 13.19 2.58
CA VAL A 797 -3.29 12.23 3.67
C VAL A 797 -1.94 11.67 4.13
N ASP A 798 -1.88 11.26 5.38
CA ASP A 798 -0.74 10.53 5.92
C ASP A 798 -1.02 9.03 5.96
N PHE A 799 0.04 8.27 5.74
CA PHE A 799 0.06 6.82 5.85
C PHE A 799 1.19 6.43 6.79
N GLY A 800 0.86 6.03 8.01
CA GLY A 800 1.86 5.82 9.05
C GLY A 800 1.38 4.92 10.18
N ASN A 801 2.24 4.71 11.19
CA ASN A 801 2.09 3.81 12.31
C ASN A 801 0.78 4.03 13.09
N THR A 802 -0.27 3.36 12.73
CA THR A 802 -1.39 3.07 13.60
C THR A 802 -1.16 1.72 14.27
N LYS A 803 -1.52 1.60 15.54
CA LYS A 803 -1.52 0.29 16.23
C LYS A 803 -2.24 -0.72 15.34
N GLN A 804 -1.73 -1.94 15.21
CA GLN A 804 -2.30 -3.00 14.38
C GLN A 804 -3.64 -3.50 14.98
N THR A 805 -4.66 -2.67 14.86
CA THR A 805 -6.05 -3.02 15.16
C THR A 805 -6.79 -3.23 13.84
N GLU A 806 -7.83 -4.05 13.82
CA GLU A 806 -8.65 -4.27 12.61
C GLU A 806 -9.17 -2.97 12.01
N GLN A 807 -9.59 -2.01 12.85
CA GLN A 807 -10.04 -0.69 12.40
C GLN A 807 -8.92 0.11 11.72
N ALA A 808 -7.68 0.01 12.21
CA ALA A 808 -6.53 0.68 11.62
C ALA A 808 -6.15 0.05 10.27
N VAL A 809 -6.26 -1.26 10.13
CA VAL A 809 -6.03 -2.00 8.89
C VAL A 809 -7.07 -1.62 7.83
N THR A 810 -8.36 -1.60 8.19
CA THR A 810 -9.45 -1.18 7.30
C THR A 810 -9.26 0.26 6.81
N HIS A 811 -8.90 1.18 7.72
CA HIS A 811 -8.62 2.57 7.36
C HIS A 811 -7.42 2.70 6.38
N ALA A 812 -6.35 1.98 6.63
CA ALA A 812 -5.17 2.02 5.76
C ALA A 812 -5.46 1.44 4.36
N THR A 813 -6.28 0.38 4.27
CA THR A 813 -6.76 -0.18 3.01
C THR A 813 -7.59 0.85 2.24
N SER A 814 -8.51 1.57 2.91
CA SER A 814 -9.31 2.62 2.30
C SER A 814 -8.47 3.80 1.80
N VAL A 815 -7.46 4.24 2.56
CA VAL A 815 -6.52 5.31 2.13
C VAL A 815 -5.73 4.88 0.90
N ARG A 816 -5.27 3.64 0.84
CA ARG A 816 -4.58 3.07 -0.32
C ARG A 816 -5.49 3.01 -1.54
N SER A 817 -6.72 2.50 -1.39
CA SER A 817 -7.71 2.43 -2.46
C SER A 817 -8.04 3.83 -3.00
N ALA A 818 -8.23 4.81 -2.13
CA ALA A 818 -8.46 6.21 -2.51
C ALA A 818 -7.25 6.82 -3.23
N PHE A 819 -6.02 6.54 -2.80
CA PHE A 819 -4.84 7.06 -3.48
C PHE A 819 -4.60 6.40 -4.85
N ASN A 820 -4.96 5.12 -5.04
CA ASN A 820 -4.94 4.41 -6.31
C ASN A 820 -6.21 4.64 -7.17
N SER A 821 -6.97 5.70 -6.91
CA SER A 821 -8.10 6.15 -7.74
C SER A 821 -7.77 7.49 -8.40
N PRO A 822 -8.52 7.94 -9.41
CA PRO A 822 -8.34 9.27 -9.97
C PRO A 822 -8.73 10.40 -9.00
N PHE A 823 -9.56 10.11 -7.99
CA PHE A 823 -10.12 11.07 -7.04
C PHE A 823 -9.12 11.49 -5.95
N ARG A 824 -9.50 12.47 -5.12
CA ARG A 824 -8.69 12.84 -3.93
C ARG A 824 -8.49 11.64 -2.99
N PRO A 825 -7.40 11.57 -2.26
CA PRO A 825 -6.34 12.57 -2.05
C PRO A 825 -5.34 12.63 -3.21
N PHE A 826 -4.69 13.81 -3.41
CA PHE A 826 -3.68 14.00 -4.44
C PHE A 826 -2.24 13.92 -3.91
N LEU A 827 -2.06 13.92 -2.59
CA LEU A 827 -0.78 13.68 -1.95
C LEU A 827 -0.91 12.61 -0.86
N LEU A 828 -0.01 11.65 -0.87
CA LEU A 828 0.18 10.67 0.20
C LEU A 828 1.55 10.85 0.80
N ALA A 829 1.63 11.11 2.09
CA ALA A 829 2.89 11.17 2.83
C ALA A 829 3.04 9.95 3.74
N SER A 830 4.19 9.29 3.68
CA SER A 830 4.43 8.03 4.40
C SER A 830 5.81 7.98 5.06
N THR A 831 5.91 7.14 6.09
CA THR A 831 7.17 6.70 6.69
C THR A 831 7.62 5.35 6.10
N SER A 832 8.50 4.64 6.80
CA SER A 832 9.00 3.31 6.41
C SER A 832 7.90 2.28 6.13
N ILE A 833 6.72 2.38 6.76
CA ILE A 833 5.59 1.47 6.49
C ILE A 833 5.11 1.56 5.05
N GLY A 834 5.08 2.74 4.44
CA GLY A 834 4.76 2.89 3.02
C GLY A 834 5.81 2.29 2.07
N GLN A 835 6.95 1.85 2.61
CA GLN A 835 7.99 1.14 1.85
C GLN A 835 7.74 -0.38 1.80
N GLU A 836 6.75 -0.90 2.53
CA GLU A 836 6.50 -2.32 2.71
C GLU A 836 5.44 -2.85 1.76
N GLY A 837 5.82 -3.53 0.67
CA GLY A 837 4.92 -4.34 -0.17
C GLY A 837 3.77 -3.64 -0.90
N LEU A 838 3.34 -2.45 -0.45
CA LEU A 838 2.18 -1.72 -0.97
C LEU A 838 2.46 -1.03 -2.31
N ASP A 839 1.44 -0.90 -3.14
CA ASP A 839 1.49 -0.23 -4.44
C ASP A 839 0.72 1.10 -4.42
N PHE A 840 1.28 2.12 -5.14
CA PHE A 840 0.74 3.47 -5.22
C PHE A 840 0.87 4.06 -6.64
N HIS A 841 0.88 3.23 -7.67
CA HIS A 841 1.33 3.57 -9.03
C HIS A 841 0.23 3.95 -10.02
N TRP A 842 -1.06 3.73 -9.67
CA TRP A 842 -2.11 3.90 -10.67
C TRP A 842 -2.28 5.35 -11.13
N TYR A 843 -2.16 6.32 -10.23
CA TYR A 843 -2.36 7.74 -10.55
C TYR A 843 -1.25 8.64 -10.02
N CYS A 844 -0.13 8.04 -9.60
CA CYS A 844 1.04 8.73 -9.08
C CYS A 844 2.26 8.52 -9.98
N ARG A 845 2.96 9.60 -10.35
CA ARG A 845 4.24 9.55 -11.04
C ARG A 845 5.30 10.47 -10.42
N LYS A 846 4.94 11.25 -9.41
CA LYS A 846 5.84 12.19 -8.73
C LYS A 846 6.16 11.67 -7.34
N MET A 847 7.44 11.42 -7.09
CA MET A 847 7.92 10.92 -5.80
C MET A 847 8.89 11.91 -5.17
N ILE A 848 8.59 12.31 -3.93
CA ILE A 848 9.40 13.27 -3.18
C ILE A 848 10.14 12.50 -2.07
N HIS A 849 11.46 12.53 -2.12
CA HIS A 849 12.31 12.09 -1.03
C HIS A 849 12.50 13.24 -0.05
N TRP A 850 11.61 13.34 0.92
CA TRP A 850 11.65 14.42 1.92
C TRP A 850 12.93 14.39 2.76
N ASN A 851 13.32 13.19 3.17
CA ASN A 851 14.63 12.92 3.75
C ASN A 851 15.29 11.82 2.92
N LEU A 852 16.57 11.98 2.64
CA LEU A 852 17.35 10.94 1.97
C LEU A 852 17.44 9.70 2.86
N PRO A 853 17.26 8.50 2.33
CA PRO A 853 17.52 7.29 3.08
C PRO A 853 19.02 7.14 3.34
N SER A 854 19.37 6.42 4.38
CA SER A 854 20.76 6.06 4.67
C SER A 854 21.27 4.95 3.75
N ASN A 855 20.36 4.10 3.25
CA ASN A 855 20.67 2.93 2.43
C ASN A 855 20.12 3.11 0.99
N PRO A 856 20.92 2.88 -0.07
CA PRO A 856 20.49 2.95 -1.47
C PRO A 856 19.32 2.01 -1.79
N GLN A 857 19.25 0.87 -1.13
CA GLN A 857 18.15 -0.08 -1.23
C GLN A 857 16.77 0.54 -0.91
N ASN A 858 16.72 1.37 0.12
CA ASN A 858 15.47 2.08 0.45
C ASN A 858 15.04 3.05 -0.66
N LEU A 859 15.98 3.58 -1.44
CA LEU A 859 15.66 4.41 -2.60
C LEU A 859 14.97 3.57 -3.68
N GLU A 860 15.54 2.43 -4.06
CA GLU A 860 14.95 1.50 -5.03
C GLU A 860 13.58 0.97 -4.56
N GLN A 861 13.45 0.61 -3.28
CA GLN A 861 12.18 0.15 -2.73
C GLN A 861 11.09 1.22 -2.81
N ARG A 862 11.42 2.49 -2.53
CA ARG A 862 10.49 3.61 -2.66
C ARG A 862 10.05 3.78 -4.12
N GLU A 863 10.97 3.73 -5.07
CA GLU A 863 10.70 3.81 -6.50
C GLU A 863 9.83 2.66 -6.99
N GLY A 864 10.08 1.45 -6.51
CA GLY A 864 9.28 0.27 -6.79
C GLY A 864 7.82 0.36 -6.31
N ARG A 865 7.42 1.41 -5.57
CA ARG A 865 6.00 1.66 -5.24
C ARG A 865 5.24 2.32 -6.38
N ILE A 866 5.92 3.05 -7.24
CA ILE A 866 5.33 3.77 -8.38
C ILE A 866 5.69 3.10 -9.70
N ASN A 867 6.92 2.62 -9.87
CA ASN A 867 7.36 1.95 -11.09
C ASN A 867 6.89 0.48 -11.10
N ARG A 868 5.67 0.27 -11.60
CA ARG A 868 4.99 -1.03 -11.62
C ARG A 868 4.23 -1.24 -12.93
N TYR A 869 3.62 -2.41 -13.06
CA TYR A 869 2.78 -2.82 -14.18
C TYR A 869 1.75 -1.75 -14.54
N LYS A 870 1.77 -1.29 -15.79
CA LYS A 870 0.89 -0.23 -16.31
C LYS A 870 0.85 1.02 -15.41
N CYS A 871 1.98 1.47 -14.87
CA CYS A 871 2.04 2.70 -14.08
C CYS A 871 1.58 3.92 -14.91
N LEU A 872 1.25 5.02 -14.24
CA LEU A 872 0.68 6.21 -14.90
C LEU A 872 1.55 6.74 -16.03
N SER A 873 2.89 6.78 -15.86
CA SER A 873 3.80 7.25 -16.91
C SER A 873 3.74 6.36 -18.14
N VAL A 874 3.69 5.03 -17.97
CA VAL A 874 3.53 4.09 -19.07
C VAL A 874 2.19 4.32 -19.78
N ARG A 875 1.07 4.39 -19.04
CA ARG A 875 -0.25 4.59 -19.65
C ARG A 875 -0.34 5.89 -20.42
N ARG A 876 0.14 7.01 -19.86
CA ARG A 876 0.13 8.31 -20.54
C ARG A 876 0.95 8.32 -21.83
N ASN A 877 2.14 7.70 -21.82
CA ASN A 877 2.97 7.61 -23.01
C ASN A 877 2.36 6.68 -24.06
N VAL A 878 1.76 5.56 -23.66
CA VAL A 878 1.03 4.67 -24.57
C VAL A 878 -0.17 5.39 -25.18
N ALA A 879 -0.98 6.09 -24.37
CA ALA A 879 -2.10 6.88 -24.87
C ALA A 879 -1.69 7.97 -25.86
N LYS A 880 -0.57 8.66 -25.60
CA LYS A 880 -0.03 9.70 -26.51
C LYS A 880 0.53 9.10 -27.81
N ALA A 881 1.18 7.93 -27.74
CA ALA A 881 1.81 7.30 -28.91
C ALA A 881 0.79 6.61 -29.82
N PHE A 882 -0.27 6.04 -29.27
CA PHE A 882 -1.31 5.28 -29.97
C PHE A 882 -2.68 5.96 -29.87
N ALA A 883 -2.70 7.28 -29.94
CA ALA A 883 -3.91 8.11 -29.81
C ALA A 883 -4.93 7.88 -30.94
N ASP A 884 -4.59 7.17 -32.01
CA ASP A 884 -5.49 6.73 -33.07
C ASP A 884 -6.43 5.59 -32.63
N LYS A 885 -6.15 4.92 -31.50
CA LYS A 885 -6.98 3.87 -30.89
C LYS A 885 -7.83 4.47 -29.78
N TYR A 886 -9.06 3.96 -29.68
CA TYR A 886 -10.01 4.42 -28.67
C TYR A 886 -9.85 3.68 -27.34
N ALA A 887 -9.83 2.35 -27.36
CA ALA A 887 -9.87 1.53 -26.16
C ALA A 887 -8.48 1.22 -25.61
N TRP A 888 -8.35 1.21 -24.29
CA TRP A 888 -7.09 0.91 -23.60
C TRP A 888 -6.46 -0.42 -24.02
N ASN A 889 -7.29 -1.46 -24.22
CA ASN A 889 -6.82 -2.75 -24.70
C ASN A 889 -6.29 -2.69 -26.11
N GLU A 890 -6.95 -1.94 -27.00
CA GLU A 890 -6.50 -1.75 -28.38
C GLU A 890 -5.13 -1.04 -28.39
N MET A 891 -4.96 0.00 -27.57
CA MET A 891 -3.69 0.73 -27.44
C MET A 891 -2.55 -0.16 -26.93
N PHE A 892 -2.78 -0.91 -25.86
CA PHE A 892 -1.77 -1.81 -25.32
C PHE A 892 -1.45 -2.99 -26.25
N ASN A 893 -2.45 -3.56 -26.95
CA ASN A 893 -2.22 -4.60 -27.92
C ASN A 893 -1.39 -4.11 -29.11
N GLU A 894 -1.68 -2.89 -29.60
CA GLU A 894 -0.90 -2.28 -30.66
C GLU A 894 0.52 -1.96 -30.21
N ALA A 895 0.67 -1.40 -29.01
CA ALA A 895 1.98 -1.17 -28.41
C ALA A 895 2.79 -2.48 -28.27
N CYS A 896 2.17 -3.57 -27.83
CA CYS A 896 2.80 -4.88 -27.81
C CYS A 896 3.25 -5.32 -29.21
N ARG A 897 2.36 -5.18 -30.22
CA ARG A 897 2.66 -5.59 -31.59
C ARG A 897 3.87 -4.85 -32.17
N VAL A 898 3.96 -3.55 -31.92
CA VAL A 898 4.97 -2.68 -32.52
C VAL A 898 6.30 -2.71 -31.76
N LEU A 899 6.25 -2.77 -30.41
CA LEU A 899 7.43 -2.60 -29.56
C LEU A 899 8.10 -3.92 -29.14
N LYS A 900 7.43 -5.08 -29.32
CA LYS A 900 7.91 -6.35 -28.76
C LYS A 900 8.99 -7.03 -29.60
N GLN A 901 9.20 -6.65 -30.86
CA GLN A 901 10.11 -7.39 -31.79
C GLN A 901 11.56 -7.46 -31.31
N ASP A 902 12.05 -6.43 -30.59
CA ASP A 902 13.43 -6.33 -30.11
C ASP A 902 13.53 -6.12 -28.60
N ASN A 903 12.45 -6.33 -27.84
CA ASN A 903 12.37 -5.99 -26.43
C ASN A 903 11.81 -7.13 -25.59
N PRO A 904 12.22 -7.25 -24.30
CA PRO A 904 11.62 -8.23 -23.37
C PRO A 904 10.11 -8.03 -23.23
N ASP A 905 9.39 -9.08 -22.85
CA ASP A 905 7.94 -9.06 -22.68
C ASP A 905 7.42 -8.16 -21.54
N MET A 906 8.33 -7.50 -20.80
CA MET A 906 8.00 -6.40 -19.89
C MET A 906 7.53 -5.14 -20.64
N VAL A 907 7.87 -4.96 -21.92
CA VAL A 907 7.43 -3.86 -22.78
C VAL A 907 6.05 -4.21 -23.36
N PRO A 908 5.07 -3.32 -23.37
CA PRO A 908 5.08 -1.93 -22.88
C PRO A 908 4.57 -1.77 -21.43
N PHE A 909 4.56 -2.79 -20.63
CA PHE A 909 3.82 -2.82 -19.36
C PHE A 909 4.57 -2.19 -18.19
N TRP A 910 5.88 -2.35 -18.07
CA TRP A 910 6.70 -1.78 -17.00
C TRP A 910 7.54 -0.61 -17.46
N PHE A 911 7.91 -0.58 -18.72
CA PHE A 911 8.66 0.51 -19.31
C PHE A 911 8.45 0.58 -20.83
N LEU A 912 8.94 1.65 -21.42
CA LEU A 912 8.89 1.91 -22.86
C LEU A 912 10.33 2.14 -23.37
N PRO A 913 10.69 1.64 -24.53
CA PRO A 913 11.98 1.91 -25.15
C PRO A 913 11.97 3.35 -25.70
N LEU A 914 12.37 4.30 -24.86
CA LEU A 914 12.31 5.73 -25.18
C LEU A 914 13.27 6.16 -26.29
N ASP A 915 14.24 5.34 -26.64
CA ASP A 915 15.15 5.45 -27.78
C ASP A 915 14.56 4.93 -29.10
N ASN A 916 13.40 4.26 -29.07
CA ASN A 916 12.70 3.81 -30.26
C ASN A 916 12.15 4.99 -31.09
N GLU A 917 12.03 4.83 -32.40
CA GLU A 917 11.54 5.86 -33.35
C GLU A 917 10.20 6.46 -32.95
N ILE A 918 9.33 5.71 -32.27
CA ILE A 918 8.01 6.17 -31.80
C ILE A 918 8.14 7.22 -30.69
N PHE A 919 9.17 7.13 -29.85
CA PHE A 919 9.33 7.98 -28.67
C PHE A 919 10.49 8.97 -28.77
N LYS A 920 11.53 8.65 -29.53
CA LYS A 920 12.82 9.36 -29.60
C LYS A 920 12.69 10.88 -29.81
N ASP A 921 11.79 11.30 -30.69
CA ASP A 921 11.63 12.70 -31.07
C ASP A 921 10.47 13.39 -30.32
N ARG A 922 9.79 12.70 -29.41
CA ARG A 922 8.67 13.26 -28.63
C ARG A 922 9.16 14.12 -27.50
N LYS A 923 8.70 15.37 -27.47
CA LYS A 923 8.99 16.32 -26.37
C LYS A 923 8.02 16.18 -25.18
N ASP A 924 6.94 15.45 -25.35
CA ASP A 924 5.83 15.32 -24.41
C ASP A 924 5.87 14.01 -23.59
N ILE A 925 7.05 13.39 -23.47
CA ILE A 925 7.26 12.17 -22.69
C ILE A 925 7.00 12.43 -21.20
N GLU A 926 6.17 11.55 -20.61
CA GLU A 926 5.86 11.56 -19.19
C GLU A 926 6.82 10.64 -18.43
N TYR A 927 7.57 11.21 -17.52
CA TYR A 927 8.53 10.47 -16.68
C TYR A 927 7.96 10.20 -15.29
N ILE A 928 8.48 9.20 -14.62
CA ILE A 928 8.42 9.10 -13.17
C ILE A 928 9.44 10.10 -12.62
N GLU A 929 9.00 11.07 -11.86
CA GLU A 929 9.86 12.13 -11.32
C GLU A 929 10.34 11.75 -9.92
N ARG A 930 11.66 11.59 -9.77
CA ARG A 930 12.35 11.50 -8.48
C ARG A 930 12.72 12.91 -8.03
N ILE A 931 11.93 13.47 -7.13
CA ILE A 931 12.10 14.85 -6.66
C ILE A 931 12.86 14.85 -5.33
N ILE A 932 13.98 15.56 -5.28
CA ILE A 932 14.85 15.66 -4.13
C ILE A 932 15.03 17.13 -3.77
N PRO A 933 14.17 17.69 -2.92
CA PRO A 933 14.29 19.08 -2.49
C PRO A 933 15.39 19.21 -1.43
N ILE A 934 16.62 19.43 -1.87
CA ILE A 934 17.78 19.61 -0.99
C ILE A 934 17.63 20.87 -0.19
N TYR A 935 17.72 20.75 1.14
CA TYR A 935 17.63 21.93 2.01
C TYR A 935 18.84 22.84 1.83
N PRO A 936 18.65 24.17 1.65
CA PRO A 936 19.75 25.08 1.43
C PRO A 936 20.79 25.03 2.57
N MET A 937 22.07 25.20 2.25
CA MET A 937 23.20 25.16 3.19
C MET A 937 23.32 23.82 3.97
N SER A 938 22.92 22.71 3.38
CA SER A 938 23.08 21.37 3.97
C SER A 938 24.05 20.52 3.15
N GLU A 939 24.60 19.48 3.77
CA GLU A 939 25.47 18.49 3.12
C GLU A 939 24.69 17.43 2.33
N GLU A 940 23.37 17.59 2.20
CA GLU A 940 22.51 16.57 1.59
C GLU A 940 22.84 16.31 0.12
N ASN A 941 23.37 17.29 -0.62
CA ASN A 941 23.77 17.09 -2.01
C ASN A 941 24.93 16.09 -2.13
N GLY A 942 25.99 16.29 -1.34
CA GLY A 942 27.12 15.35 -1.33
C GLY A 942 26.69 13.95 -0.89
N ARG A 943 25.82 13.88 0.11
CA ARG A 943 25.24 12.60 0.56
C ARG A 943 24.40 11.92 -0.51
N TYR A 944 23.63 12.68 -1.29
CA TYR A 944 22.84 12.14 -2.39
C TYR A 944 23.73 11.61 -3.53
N GLN A 945 24.74 12.37 -3.97
CA GLN A 945 25.67 11.95 -5.01
C GLN A 945 26.39 10.64 -4.63
N ARG A 946 26.80 10.53 -3.36
CA ARG A 946 27.38 9.30 -2.84
C ARG A 946 26.38 8.13 -2.87
N LEU A 947 25.12 8.37 -2.47
CA LEU A 947 24.05 7.37 -2.50
C LEU A 947 23.83 6.83 -3.91
N ILE A 948 23.80 7.69 -4.92
CA ILE A 948 23.62 7.29 -6.33
C ILE A 948 24.85 6.54 -6.88
N ALA A 949 26.04 6.97 -6.52
CA ALA A 949 27.27 6.26 -6.90
C ALA A 949 27.27 4.82 -6.36
N ILE A 950 26.90 4.65 -5.09
CA ILE A 950 26.75 3.32 -4.47
C ILE A 950 25.66 2.52 -5.17
N LEU A 951 24.50 3.12 -5.46
CA LEU A 951 23.40 2.47 -6.15
C LEU A 951 23.80 1.93 -7.55
N SER A 952 24.69 2.63 -8.24
CA SER A 952 25.16 2.21 -9.56
C SER A 952 26.12 1.01 -9.52
N LEU A 953 26.89 0.88 -8.46
CA LEU A 953 28.01 -0.05 -8.35
C LEU A 953 27.77 -1.23 -7.40
N TYR A 954 26.77 -1.14 -6.47
CA TYR A 954 26.59 -2.17 -5.44
C TYR A 954 26.31 -3.57 -6.00
N ARG A 955 25.79 -3.64 -7.22
CA ARG A 955 25.54 -4.93 -7.89
C ARG A 955 26.81 -5.68 -8.27
N LEU A 956 27.90 -4.94 -8.58
CA LEU A 956 29.22 -5.52 -8.83
C LEU A 956 29.86 -6.10 -7.57
N THR A 957 29.53 -5.51 -6.42
CA THR A 957 30.12 -5.86 -5.13
C THR A 957 29.20 -6.72 -4.27
N MET A 958 28.18 -7.33 -4.89
CA MET A 958 27.19 -8.18 -4.22
C MET A 958 27.90 -9.28 -3.40
N GLY A 959 27.55 -9.40 -2.12
CA GLY A 959 28.12 -10.41 -1.21
C GLY A 959 29.61 -10.29 -0.92
N GLN A 960 30.28 -9.17 -1.28
CA GLN A 960 31.70 -8.97 -1.05
C GLN A 960 31.97 -8.36 0.32
N PRO A 961 33.07 -8.72 1.02
CA PRO A 961 33.45 -8.08 2.25
C PRO A 961 33.98 -6.67 1.95
N ARG A 962 33.83 -5.75 2.94
CA ARG A 962 34.29 -4.35 2.83
C ARG A 962 33.90 -3.65 1.54
N GLN A 963 32.65 -3.72 1.25
CA GLN A 963 32.07 -3.34 -0.03
C GLN A 963 32.35 -1.88 -0.42
N GLU A 964 32.33 -0.95 0.53
CA GLU A 964 32.61 0.48 0.26
C GLU A 964 34.07 0.72 -0.15
N GLU A 965 35.02 0.05 0.49
CA GLU A 965 36.44 0.11 0.12
C GLU A 965 36.65 -0.47 -1.29
N LEU A 966 35.97 -1.57 -1.61
CA LEU A 966 36.00 -2.18 -2.94
C LEU A 966 35.40 -1.28 -4.02
N LEU A 967 34.28 -0.61 -3.73
CA LEU A 967 33.65 0.34 -4.63
C LEU A 967 34.59 1.52 -4.93
N GLN A 968 35.23 2.09 -3.93
CA GLN A 968 36.23 3.16 -4.11
C GLN A 968 37.44 2.70 -4.93
N LEU A 969 37.86 1.45 -4.76
CA LEU A 969 38.97 0.87 -5.53
C LEU A 969 38.59 0.68 -7.00
N LEU A 970 37.35 0.32 -7.30
CA LEU A 970 36.85 0.05 -8.65
C LEU A 970 36.46 1.33 -9.41
N GLU A 971 36.17 2.40 -8.71
CA GLU A 971 35.78 3.68 -9.30
C GLU A 971 36.85 4.20 -10.25
N GLY A 972 36.47 4.46 -11.51
CA GLY A 972 37.38 4.93 -12.54
C GLY A 972 38.33 3.89 -13.16
N LYS A 973 38.31 2.62 -12.67
CA LYS A 973 39.17 1.55 -13.20
C LYS A 973 38.44 0.53 -14.08
N VAL A 974 37.13 0.57 -14.13
CA VAL A 974 36.29 -0.41 -14.82
C VAL A 974 35.56 0.25 -15.98
N THR A 975 35.69 -0.31 -17.19
CA THR A 975 34.92 0.17 -18.35
C THR A 975 33.47 -0.29 -18.26
N LYS A 976 32.57 0.38 -19.03
CA LYS A 976 31.15 -0.01 -19.09
C LYS A 976 30.95 -1.44 -19.59
N GLU A 977 31.79 -1.88 -20.52
CA GLU A 977 31.77 -3.23 -21.09
C GLU A 977 32.16 -4.26 -20.03
N GLN A 978 33.25 -4.02 -19.30
CA GLN A 978 33.70 -4.87 -18.19
C GLN A 978 32.67 -4.93 -17.08
N MET A 979 31.98 -3.81 -16.78
CA MET A 979 30.88 -3.79 -15.83
C MET A 979 29.74 -4.71 -16.25
N LYS A 980 29.37 -4.71 -17.53
CA LYS A 980 28.29 -5.57 -18.03
C LYS A 980 28.63 -7.05 -17.91
N GLU A 981 29.89 -7.43 -18.17
CA GLU A 981 30.34 -8.84 -18.06
C GLU A 981 30.46 -9.34 -16.61
N LEU A 982 30.64 -8.44 -15.64
CA LEU A 982 30.74 -8.78 -14.22
C LEU A 982 29.39 -8.62 -13.44
N LEU A 983 28.31 -8.24 -14.11
CA LEU A 983 26.99 -8.26 -13.52
C LEU A 983 26.43 -9.69 -13.51
N PHE A 984 25.96 -10.17 -12.37
CA PHE A 984 25.32 -11.47 -12.26
C PHE A 984 24.02 -11.53 -13.07
N ASP A 985 23.96 -12.37 -14.10
CA ASP A 985 22.73 -12.68 -14.83
C ASP A 985 22.03 -13.89 -14.18
N LEU A 986 21.14 -13.60 -13.25
CA LEU A 986 20.33 -14.60 -12.56
C LEU A 986 18.89 -14.67 -13.09
N SER A 987 18.64 -14.09 -14.29
CA SER A 987 17.31 -14.08 -14.90
C SER A 987 17.04 -15.40 -15.63
N PRO A 988 16.03 -16.18 -15.18
CA PRO A 988 15.67 -17.41 -15.91
C PRO A 988 15.18 -17.16 -17.33
N TYR A 989 14.62 -15.97 -17.59
CA TYR A 989 14.16 -15.57 -18.93
C TYR A 989 15.33 -15.33 -19.88
N SER A 990 16.33 -14.55 -19.47
CA SER A 990 17.50 -14.26 -20.32
C SER A 990 18.35 -15.50 -20.61
N ARG A 991 18.49 -16.40 -19.63
CA ARG A 991 19.27 -17.64 -19.80
C ARG A 991 18.59 -18.65 -20.71
N ASN A 992 17.25 -18.67 -20.77
CA ASN A 992 16.50 -19.54 -21.68
C ASN A 992 16.41 -19.00 -23.11
N THR A 993 16.69 -17.72 -23.32
CA THR A 993 16.66 -17.06 -24.65
C THR A 993 18.04 -16.94 -25.30
N LYS A 994 19.12 -17.14 -24.57
CA LYS A 994 20.49 -17.30 -25.06
C LYS A 994 20.77 -18.78 -25.40
#